data_e4cc4ebeafa77a72e9d78252f865a599
#
_entry.id   e4cc4ebeafa77a72e9d78252f865a599
#
_cell.length_a   1.000
_cell.length_b   1.000
_cell.length_c   1.000
_cell.angle_alpha   90.00
_cell.angle_beta   90.00
_cell.angle_gamma   90.00
#
_symmetry.space_group_name_H-M   'P 1'
#
loop_
_entity.id
_entity.type
_entity.pdbx_description
1 polymer ?
#
loop_
_entity_poly.entity_id
_entity_poly.type
_entity_poly.pdbx_seq_one_letter_code
_entity_poly.pdbx_strand_id
1 'polypeptide(L)'
;MDTHTIYQLFSASYHSDRNIRKQAELQIKQVETTPEFFSIILQLMGSEELELGARQAAAIYLKNRIRKSWNVDGETQSGGAIPISTNDREMFKRMILQILVNAQNVVRLQLLECLNKALTYDFPDNWPDYMNQVHSLVASNDPRVVYIGLLSLLQVVKVFQWKTNELRGPLIGIIQTTFPAILQIAQNLVNEDSVDAAEMLRVVFKTYNSVIQYELIATLQENSSLIPWCTILLQIIAKPLPETSLPEDLEDRESYPWWKVKKWAYRILNRLFSRYGNPAQLPKTSKEYKGFAENFVHNFAPQILHEYLRQTDVWIQKKQWLSNKALFCLSDFYKDAITHKTTWQIFKAHSGKIVSEFIFPQLCFSEPDQELWDEDPVEYVHKKIDPLEDLTSPSMVAINLLMDLAKYRKKYTFTGILSFVNSILNTYLESSPEARDPRAKDGALRMVGCLADMVLSKKSNMAHLMEGFFTTHVFPEFRSQYHFLRARACDTLIRFSNIEFQNQSNLAAAFQGITECMQDPELPVKVQAALGLQSLIHHDFVKDALIPNLQMVMQELLNLTNQIDVDTLTTVTEEFVEVFSAELAPFAVQLCVQMRDTFLRLLKDLEETQYNIVDEDFNNAIDLDGTSDKTMAATGLLKTISTLILSLDTTPEIFSELQNTLLPVITYTLQKGIVDLYDEVFDVIDSCTFSTKQISPTMWNVFELIYQTFKTSGIDYLEEMLPALDNYISYGAEVFVKTPDLQGMIYDIVETVMKSDRLGDVDRVCACKLIESVLLNCRGHVDHYVEPFLILAFEPLGRIEEISNVALKVYCIEVVVNALFYNPLITLRILEERGLTQGFFTIWFNNLDKFTRVHDKKLVIVTLCTLIAIPVEQLPSTLLAGWPQVLEGILSTFKSLPKAEADDEDVKDEDTKYLEFITEEAANHVNEEDDEIDQDMEEEALFESPLDDINVYIRFQEIFIGLQQHNHTSYNLLTKNLNEQQSSFITSIFSKADEQRKEHQKIANGKE
;
A
#
# COMPACT_ATOMS: atom_id res chain seq x y z
N MET A 1 11.03 41.42 -25.27
CA MET A 1 11.76 40.25 -25.80
C MET A 1 10.99 39.80 -27.04
N ASP A 2 11.65 39.39 -28.13
CA ASP A 2 10.91 39.00 -29.34
C ASP A 2 10.63 37.45 -29.31
N THR A 3 9.60 37.10 -30.06
CA THR A 3 9.14 35.71 -30.19
C THR A 3 10.25 34.79 -30.75
N HIS A 4 11.08 35.34 -31.64
CA HIS A 4 12.16 34.58 -32.27
C HIS A 4 13.26 34.18 -31.29
N THR A 5 13.65 35.05 -30.37
CA THR A 5 14.63 34.75 -29.33
C THR A 5 14.15 33.64 -28.40
N ILE A 6 12.89 33.68 -27.97
CA ILE A 6 12.30 32.63 -27.13
C ILE A 6 12.18 31.30 -27.91
N TYR A 7 11.81 31.34 -29.18
CA TYR A 7 11.81 30.17 -30.04
C TYR A 7 13.20 29.50 -30.12
N GLN A 8 14.26 30.30 -30.30
CA GLN A 8 15.65 29.78 -30.33
C GLN A 8 16.05 29.12 -29.01
N LEU A 9 15.61 29.64 -27.85
CA LEU A 9 15.88 29.06 -26.57
C LEU A 9 15.20 27.68 -26.42
N PHE A 10 13.93 27.58 -26.85
CA PHE A 10 13.24 26.29 -26.84
C PHE A 10 13.80 25.31 -27.86
N SER A 11 14.25 25.76 -29.03
CA SER A 11 14.95 24.91 -29.97
C SER A 11 16.28 24.37 -29.42
N ALA A 12 17.02 25.20 -28.68
CA ALA A 12 18.26 24.81 -28.04
C ALA A 12 18.06 23.89 -26.83
N SER A 13 16.87 23.92 -26.18
CA SER A 13 16.57 23.12 -24.98
C SER A 13 16.41 21.62 -25.27
N TYR A 14 16.20 21.19 -26.51
CA TYR A 14 16.18 19.78 -26.90
C TYR A 14 17.33 19.37 -27.81
N HIS A 15 18.40 20.19 -27.89
CA HIS A 15 19.59 19.90 -28.68
C HIS A 15 20.33 18.65 -28.16
N SER A 16 20.95 17.85 -29.03
CA SER A 16 21.67 16.63 -28.67
C SER A 16 22.85 16.89 -27.71
N ASP A 17 23.52 18.07 -27.76
CA ASP A 17 24.59 18.44 -26.84
C ASP A 17 24.05 18.92 -25.50
N ARG A 18 24.44 18.21 -24.42
CA ARG A 18 24.04 18.49 -23.02
C ARG A 18 24.39 19.91 -22.56
N ASN A 19 25.52 20.48 -23.01
CA ASN A 19 25.94 21.82 -22.59
C ASN A 19 25.03 22.89 -23.18
N ILE A 20 24.61 22.71 -24.44
CA ILE A 20 23.69 23.62 -25.12
C ILE A 20 22.32 23.56 -24.43
N ARG A 21 21.79 22.35 -24.11
CA ARG A 21 20.53 22.20 -23.36
C ARG A 21 20.59 22.91 -22.02
N LYS A 22 21.65 22.65 -21.21
CA LYS A 22 21.79 23.26 -19.89
C LYS A 22 21.90 24.78 -19.94
N GLN A 23 22.57 25.34 -20.93
CA GLN A 23 22.64 26.78 -21.15
C GLN A 23 21.27 27.37 -21.53
N ALA A 24 20.52 26.70 -22.41
CA ALA A 24 19.20 27.13 -22.84
C ALA A 24 18.21 27.11 -21.63
N GLU A 25 18.22 26.07 -20.83
CA GLU A 25 17.38 25.96 -19.61
C GLU A 25 17.69 27.07 -18.60
N LEU A 26 18.98 27.38 -18.37
CA LEU A 26 19.39 28.48 -17.51
C LEU A 26 18.90 29.85 -18.04
N GLN A 27 18.98 30.06 -19.36
CA GLN A 27 18.51 31.29 -19.98
C GLN A 27 16.97 31.39 -19.91
N ILE A 28 16.24 30.29 -20.10
CA ILE A 28 14.77 30.23 -19.95
C ILE A 28 14.41 30.63 -18.51
N LYS A 29 15.08 30.09 -17.48
CA LYS A 29 14.87 30.49 -16.09
C LYS A 29 15.12 31.96 -15.82
N GLN A 30 16.11 32.56 -16.47
CA GLN A 30 16.41 34.01 -16.31
C GLN A 30 15.34 34.92 -16.90
N VAL A 31 14.67 34.48 -17.97
CA VAL A 31 13.67 35.26 -18.69
C VAL A 31 12.22 34.94 -18.28
N GLU A 32 12.00 33.89 -17.50
CA GLU A 32 10.65 33.42 -17.12
C GLU A 32 9.83 34.44 -16.31
N THR A 33 10.49 35.41 -15.66
CA THR A 33 9.83 36.49 -14.90
C THR A 33 9.61 37.76 -15.74
N THR A 34 10.08 37.77 -17.01
CA THR A 34 9.93 38.93 -17.88
C THR A 34 8.46 39.11 -18.28
N PRO A 35 7.90 40.33 -18.26
CA PRO A 35 6.57 40.60 -18.80
C PRO A 35 6.46 40.07 -20.24
N GLU A 36 5.28 39.53 -20.58
CA GLU A 36 4.95 38.96 -21.91
C GLU A 36 5.58 37.58 -22.21
N PHE A 37 6.50 37.04 -21.40
CA PHE A 37 7.10 35.72 -21.62
C PHE A 37 6.05 34.62 -21.75
N PHE A 38 5.07 34.63 -20.84
CA PHE A 38 3.99 33.65 -20.84
C PHE A 38 3.10 33.77 -22.11
N SER A 39 2.82 34.98 -22.55
CA SER A 39 2.05 35.23 -23.77
C SER A 39 2.78 34.77 -25.04
N ILE A 40 4.10 34.97 -25.09
CA ILE A 40 4.94 34.53 -26.20
C ILE A 40 4.94 32.99 -26.28
N ILE A 41 5.05 32.29 -25.16
CA ILE A 41 4.98 30.82 -25.14
C ILE A 41 3.63 30.32 -25.69
N LEU A 42 2.52 30.92 -25.29
CA LEU A 42 1.20 30.56 -25.81
C LEU A 42 1.10 30.78 -27.31
N GLN A 43 1.64 31.88 -27.83
CA GLN A 43 1.68 32.16 -29.27
C GLN A 43 2.58 31.18 -30.03
N LEU A 44 3.73 30.82 -29.47
CA LEU A 44 4.66 29.84 -30.03
C LEU A 44 3.99 28.49 -30.29
N MET A 45 3.24 28.00 -29.27
CA MET A 45 2.55 26.72 -29.38
C MET A 45 1.42 26.72 -30.42
N GLY A 46 0.77 27.86 -30.62
CA GLY A 46 -0.27 28.04 -31.62
C GLY A 46 0.23 28.27 -33.07
N SER A 47 1.53 28.46 -33.30
CA SER A 47 2.09 28.74 -34.61
C SER A 47 2.47 27.46 -35.35
N GLU A 48 1.80 27.20 -36.49
CA GLU A 48 2.06 26.03 -37.35
C GLU A 48 3.38 26.16 -38.15
N GLU A 49 3.90 27.38 -38.28
CA GLU A 49 5.11 27.67 -39.06
C GLU A 49 6.41 27.30 -38.32
N LEU A 50 6.34 27.05 -36.99
CA LEU A 50 7.49 26.74 -36.15
C LEU A 50 7.69 25.23 -36.04
N GLU A 51 8.97 24.86 -35.82
CA GLU A 51 9.35 23.47 -35.67
C GLU A 51 8.64 22.78 -34.49
N LEU A 52 8.17 21.55 -34.72
CA LEU A 52 7.37 20.80 -33.76
C LEU A 52 8.11 20.57 -32.44
N GLY A 53 9.42 20.25 -32.48
CA GLY A 53 10.25 19.99 -31.26
C GLY A 53 10.29 21.20 -30.33
N ALA A 54 10.48 22.41 -30.87
CA ALA A 54 10.47 23.64 -30.06
C ALA A 54 9.09 23.91 -29.43
N ARG A 55 8.02 23.66 -30.19
CA ARG A 55 6.64 23.79 -29.69
C ARG A 55 6.33 22.78 -28.57
N GLN A 56 6.81 21.55 -28.71
CA GLN A 56 6.69 20.52 -27.70
C GLN A 56 7.49 20.88 -26.45
N ALA A 57 8.74 21.32 -26.58
CA ALA A 57 9.57 21.79 -25.48
C ALA A 57 8.91 22.96 -24.72
N ALA A 58 8.35 23.93 -25.46
CA ALA A 58 7.57 25.03 -24.87
C ALA A 58 6.32 24.56 -24.12
N ALA A 59 5.61 23.57 -24.65
CA ALA A 59 4.43 23.00 -24.00
C ALA A 59 4.77 22.21 -22.72
N ILE A 60 5.87 21.45 -22.73
CA ILE A 60 6.38 20.73 -21.54
C ILE A 60 6.80 21.74 -20.46
N TYR A 61 7.54 22.78 -20.84
CA TYR A 61 7.92 23.86 -19.94
C TYR A 61 6.67 24.51 -19.30
N LEU A 62 5.69 24.88 -20.12
CA LEU A 62 4.45 25.50 -19.63
C LEU A 62 3.71 24.58 -18.65
N LYS A 63 3.60 23.28 -18.97
CA LYS A 63 3.00 22.29 -18.08
C LYS A 63 3.69 22.27 -16.74
N ASN A 64 5.01 22.15 -16.73
CA ASN A 64 5.80 22.09 -15.48
C ASN A 64 5.65 23.38 -14.66
N ARG A 65 5.61 24.54 -15.32
CA ARG A 65 5.39 25.82 -14.65
C ARG A 65 3.99 25.96 -14.05
N ILE A 66 2.95 25.61 -14.81
CA ILE A 66 1.56 25.62 -14.33
C ILE A 66 1.40 24.65 -13.15
N ARG A 67 1.97 23.45 -13.24
CA ARG A 67 1.89 22.44 -12.19
C ARG A 67 2.47 22.95 -10.86
N LYS A 68 3.59 23.69 -10.91
CA LYS A 68 4.28 24.21 -9.72
C LYS A 68 3.70 25.54 -9.19
N SER A 69 3.17 26.40 -10.06
CA SER A 69 2.98 27.82 -9.74
C SER A 69 1.57 28.35 -9.97
N TRP A 70 0.60 27.54 -10.42
CA TRP A 70 -0.76 28.02 -10.68
C TRP A 70 -1.48 28.43 -9.39
N ASN A 71 -1.33 27.73 -8.28
CA ASN A 71 -2.01 27.97 -7.00
C ASN A 71 -1.11 28.52 -5.91
N VAL A 72 0.03 29.12 -6.25
CA VAL A 72 0.90 29.73 -5.23
C VAL A 72 0.36 31.12 -4.93
N ASP A 73 -0.32 31.28 -3.79
CA ASP A 73 -0.60 32.58 -3.19
C ASP A 73 0.67 33.11 -2.53
N GLY A 74 0.91 34.41 -2.61
CA GLY A 74 2.18 35.05 -2.28
C GLY A 74 2.67 34.91 -0.82
N GLU A 75 1.95 34.16 0.03
CA GLU A 75 2.28 33.93 1.45
C GLU A 75 2.87 32.53 1.71
N THR A 76 2.71 31.56 0.81
CA THR A 76 3.29 30.21 0.93
C THR A 76 4.52 30.01 0.02
N GLN A 77 5.61 30.71 0.33
CA GLN A 77 6.92 30.50 -0.34
C GLN A 77 7.67 29.29 0.26
N SER A 78 7.17 28.09 0.13
CA SER A 78 7.97 26.88 0.31
C SER A 78 8.46 26.39 -1.05
N GLY A 79 9.77 26.52 -1.32
CA GLY A 79 10.40 25.92 -2.49
C GLY A 79 10.73 26.83 -3.68
N GLY A 80 10.69 28.17 -3.56
CA GLY A 80 11.18 29.08 -4.61
C GLY A 80 10.36 29.13 -5.90
N ALA A 81 9.09 28.66 -5.89
CA ALA A 81 8.19 28.74 -7.03
C ALA A 81 7.71 30.17 -7.25
N ILE A 82 7.87 30.69 -8.49
CA ILE A 82 7.44 32.04 -8.85
C ILE A 82 5.96 31.99 -9.27
N PRO A 83 5.04 32.72 -8.58
CA PRO A 83 3.63 32.74 -8.92
C PRO A 83 3.36 33.18 -10.36
N ILE A 84 2.35 32.58 -10.99
CA ILE A 84 1.85 33.06 -12.30
C ILE A 84 0.95 34.26 -12.08
N SER A 85 1.21 35.35 -12.79
CA SER A 85 0.43 36.59 -12.64
C SER A 85 -1.05 36.38 -13.01
N THR A 86 -1.96 37.15 -12.38
CA THR A 86 -3.38 37.12 -12.71
C THR A 86 -3.62 37.41 -14.19
N ASN A 87 -2.85 38.33 -14.78
CA ASN A 87 -2.98 38.66 -16.21
C ASN A 87 -2.60 37.48 -17.11
N ASP A 88 -1.53 36.73 -16.76
CA ASP A 88 -1.12 35.56 -17.52
C ASP A 88 -2.13 34.40 -17.39
N ARG A 89 -2.73 34.20 -16.21
CA ARG A 89 -3.82 33.24 -16.00
C ARG A 89 -5.04 33.57 -16.86
N GLU A 90 -5.46 34.84 -16.88
CA GLU A 90 -6.58 35.27 -17.72
C GLU A 90 -6.27 35.17 -19.22
N MET A 91 -5.04 35.40 -19.62
CA MET A 91 -4.60 35.20 -21.01
C MET A 91 -4.65 33.73 -21.40
N PHE A 92 -4.14 32.84 -20.54
CA PHE A 92 -4.23 31.39 -20.74
C PHE A 92 -5.69 30.95 -20.93
N LYS A 93 -6.58 31.35 -20.03
CA LYS A 93 -8.02 31.01 -20.11
C LYS A 93 -8.66 31.43 -21.42
N ARG A 94 -8.26 32.58 -21.99
CA ARG A 94 -8.80 33.08 -23.27
C ARG A 94 -8.26 32.32 -24.48
N MET A 95 -7.00 31.87 -24.43
CA MET A 95 -6.31 31.38 -25.65
C MET A 95 -6.26 29.85 -25.71
N ILE A 96 -6.28 29.13 -24.58
CA ILE A 96 -5.96 27.71 -24.53
C ILE A 96 -6.85 26.85 -25.43
N LEU A 97 -8.16 27.07 -25.46
CA LEU A 97 -9.07 26.27 -26.28
C LEU A 97 -8.82 26.47 -27.79
N GLN A 98 -8.50 27.69 -28.21
CA GLN A 98 -8.16 27.98 -29.60
C GLN A 98 -6.80 27.36 -29.99
N ILE A 99 -5.83 27.42 -29.10
CA ILE A 99 -4.53 26.79 -29.32
C ILE A 99 -4.69 25.27 -29.46
N LEU A 100 -5.51 24.64 -28.59
CA LEU A 100 -5.82 23.21 -28.68
C LEU A 100 -6.39 22.76 -30.00
N VAL A 101 -7.25 23.60 -30.66
CA VAL A 101 -7.80 23.30 -31.97
C VAL A 101 -6.72 23.20 -33.04
N ASN A 102 -5.71 24.09 -32.98
CA ASN A 102 -4.63 24.17 -33.95
C ASN A 102 -3.39 23.34 -33.59
N ALA A 103 -3.31 22.82 -32.37
CA ALA A 103 -2.15 22.09 -31.88
C ALA A 103 -2.07 20.67 -32.46
N GLN A 104 -0.85 20.25 -32.81
CA GLN A 104 -0.55 18.84 -33.11
C GLN A 104 -0.65 17.96 -31.87
N ASN A 105 -0.84 16.65 -32.06
CA ASN A 105 -1.19 15.73 -30.97
C ASN A 105 -0.21 15.79 -29.79
N VAL A 106 1.10 15.77 -30.05
CA VAL A 106 2.14 15.78 -28.98
C VAL A 106 2.11 17.07 -28.14
N VAL A 107 1.86 18.22 -28.76
CA VAL A 107 1.69 19.51 -28.08
C VAL A 107 0.35 19.56 -27.35
N ARG A 108 -0.71 19.06 -28.00
CA ARG A 108 -2.07 19.02 -27.46
C ARG A 108 -2.15 18.24 -26.13
N LEU A 109 -1.46 17.12 -26.03
CA LEU A 109 -1.42 16.31 -24.80
C LEU A 109 -0.89 17.12 -23.61
N GLN A 110 0.23 17.84 -23.79
CA GLN A 110 0.80 18.68 -22.73
C GLN A 110 -0.15 19.86 -22.36
N LEU A 111 -0.82 20.42 -23.36
CA LEU A 111 -1.78 21.52 -23.12
C LEU A 111 -3.05 21.06 -22.40
N LEU A 112 -3.49 19.83 -22.63
CA LEU A 112 -4.63 19.24 -21.90
C LEU A 112 -4.31 19.05 -20.43
N GLU A 113 -3.07 18.69 -20.08
CA GLU A 113 -2.62 18.65 -18.68
C GLU A 113 -2.58 20.04 -18.03
N CYS A 114 -2.10 21.06 -18.80
CA CYS A 114 -2.18 22.46 -18.37
C CYS A 114 -3.63 22.88 -18.09
N LEU A 115 -4.54 22.52 -18.99
CA LEU A 115 -5.96 22.83 -18.87
C LEU A 115 -6.58 22.14 -17.64
N ASN A 116 -6.30 20.86 -17.45
CA ASN A 116 -6.79 20.10 -16.29
C ASN A 116 -6.36 20.75 -14.98
N LYS A 117 -5.08 21.10 -14.86
CA LYS A 117 -4.54 21.74 -13.66
C LYS A 117 -5.17 23.12 -13.40
N ALA A 118 -5.34 23.94 -14.43
CA ALA A 118 -6.02 25.24 -14.31
C ALA A 118 -7.48 25.07 -13.86
N LEU A 119 -8.20 24.10 -14.44
CA LEU A 119 -9.59 23.80 -14.08
C LEU A 119 -9.72 23.31 -12.63
N THR A 120 -8.74 22.56 -12.14
CA THR A 120 -8.75 22.04 -10.76
C THR A 120 -8.86 23.16 -9.73
N TYR A 121 -8.22 24.30 -9.97
CA TYR A 121 -8.21 25.44 -9.05
C TYR A 121 -9.23 26.54 -9.39
N ASP A 122 -9.52 26.74 -10.68
CA ASP A 122 -10.29 27.89 -11.11
C ASP A 122 -11.74 27.61 -11.49
N PHE A 123 -12.09 26.35 -11.78
CA PHE A 123 -13.47 26.03 -12.16
C PHE A 123 -14.29 25.53 -10.94
N PRO A 124 -15.53 26.03 -10.72
CA PRO A 124 -16.27 27.00 -11.58
C PRO A 124 -16.00 28.48 -11.27
N ASP A 125 -15.53 28.82 -10.06
CA ASP A 125 -15.63 30.16 -9.47
C ASP A 125 -14.82 31.23 -10.22
N ASN A 126 -13.58 30.93 -10.56
CA ASN A 126 -12.66 31.81 -11.27
C ASN A 126 -12.68 31.64 -12.79
N TRP A 127 -13.47 30.67 -13.31
CA TRP A 127 -13.62 30.42 -14.74
C TRP A 127 -15.05 30.03 -15.12
N PRO A 128 -16.08 30.87 -14.82
CA PRO A 128 -17.49 30.49 -14.98
C PRO A 128 -17.93 30.32 -16.45
N ASP A 129 -17.27 31.00 -17.42
CA ASP A 129 -17.62 30.93 -18.84
C ASP A 129 -17.03 29.68 -19.55
N TYR A 130 -16.23 28.85 -18.87
CA TYR A 130 -15.58 27.70 -19.49
C TYR A 130 -16.58 26.76 -20.19
N MET A 131 -17.67 26.40 -19.50
CA MET A 131 -18.67 25.49 -20.08
C MET A 131 -19.40 26.06 -21.31
N ASN A 132 -19.63 27.37 -21.38
CA ASN A 132 -20.21 28.01 -22.58
C ASN A 132 -19.27 27.86 -23.79
N GLN A 133 -17.95 28.02 -23.54
CA GLN A 133 -16.94 27.82 -24.58
C GLN A 133 -16.91 26.34 -25.03
N VAL A 134 -16.93 25.39 -24.11
CA VAL A 134 -16.99 23.95 -24.43
C VAL A 134 -18.25 23.61 -25.23
N HIS A 135 -19.42 24.12 -24.84
CA HIS A 135 -20.68 23.93 -25.59
C HIS A 135 -20.58 24.44 -27.01
N SER A 136 -19.98 25.62 -27.21
CA SER A 136 -19.74 26.18 -28.52
C SER A 136 -18.87 25.30 -29.42
N LEU A 137 -17.81 24.70 -28.86
CA LEU A 137 -16.94 23.77 -29.56
C LEU A 137 -17.68 22.46 -29.92
N VAL A 138 -18.42 21.89 -29.01
CA VAL A 138 -19.18 20.63 -29.19
C VAL A 138 -20.31 20.81 -30.23
N ALA A 139 -20.90 22.00 -30.30
CA ALA A 139 -21.96 22.34 -31.27
C ALA A 139 -21.42 22.75 -32.65
N SER A 140 -20.10 22.74 -32.87
CA SER A 140 -19.50 23.11 -34.16
C SER A 140 -19.85 22.11 -35.28
N ASN A 141 -19.80 22.57 -36.52
CA ASN A 141 -19.89 21.70 -37.70
C ASN A 141 -18.54 21.13 -38.18
N ASP A 142 -17.41 21.63 -37.63
CA ASP A 142 -16.07 21.10 -37.93
C ASP A 142 -15.75 19.95 -36.96
N PRO A 143 -15.54 18.71 -37.44
CA PRO A 143 -15.23 17.56 -36.61
C PRO A 143 -13.98 17.76 -35.73
N ARG A 144 -12.97 18.50 -36.19
CA ARG A 144 -11.77 18.82 -35.44
C ARG A 144 -12.08 19.68 -34.21
N VAL A 145 -12.95 20.68 -34.40
CA VAL A 145 -13.41 21.57 -33.33
C VAL A 145 -14.26 20.80 -32.32
N VAL A 146 -15.18 19.95 -32.82
CA VAL A 146 -15.98 19.05 -31.96
C VAL A 146 -15.08 18.13 -31.11
N TYR A 147 -14.05 17.56 -31.74
CA TYR A 147 -13.11 16.69 -31.03
C TYR A 147 -12.42 17.42 -29.86
N ILE A 148 -11.98 18.66 -30.03
CA ILE A 148 -11.41 19.48 -28.98
C ILE A 148 -12.44 19.83 -27.89
N GLY A 149 -13.68 20.08 -28.27
CA GLY A 149 -14.81 20.28 -27.37
C GLY A 149 -15.02 19.05 -26.47
N LEU A 150 -14.96 17.84 -27.05
CA LEU A 150 -15.07 16.58 -26.30
C LEU A 150 -13.87 16.35 -25.36
N LEU A 151 -12.64 16.64 -25.81
CA LEU A 151 -11.43 16.56 -24.96
C LEU A 151 -11.50 17.57 -23.81
N SER A 152 -11.96 18.78 -24.07
CA SER A 152 -12.11 19.84 -23.06
C SER A 152 -13.18 19.47 -22.02
N LEU A 153 -14.30 18.85 -22.47
CA LEU A 153 -15.31 18.29 -21.58
C LEU A 153 -14.74 17.18 -20.69
N LEU A 154 -13.93 16.29 -21.26
CA LEU A 154 -13.27 15.24 -20.50
C LEU A 154 -12.38 15.81 -19.40
N GLN A 155 -11.64 16.90 -19.65
CA GLN A 155 -10.76 17.49 -18.64
C GLN A 155 -11.56 18.04 -17.45
N VAL A 156 -12.64 18.78 -17.69
CA VAL A 156 -13.45 19.28 -16.57
C VAL A 156 -14.16 18.16 -15.79
N VAL A 157 -14.61 17.10 -16.48
CA VAL A 157 -15.20 15.93 -15.82
C VAL A 157 -14.19 15.24 -14.92
N LYS A 158 -12.94 15.10 -15.36
CA LYS A 158 -11.85 14.52 -14.55
C LYS A 158 -11.60 15.29 -13.25
N VAL A 159 -11.74 16.62 -13.23
CA VAL A 159 -11.59 17.43 -12.00
C VAL A 159 -12.56 16.99 -10.90
N PHE A 160 -13.74 16.50 -11.29
CA PHE A 160 -14.78 16.06 -10.35
C PHE A 160 -14.85 14.54 -10.17
N GLN A 161 -14.01 13.78 -10.86
CA GLN A 161 -14.08 12.31 -10.89
C GLN A 161 -14.02 11.68 -9.51
N TRP A 162 -13.18 12.23 -8.61
CA TRP A 162 -12.95 11.72 -7.25
C TRP A 162 -13.54 12.62 -6.14
N LYS A 163 -14.19 13.74 -6.51
CA LYS A 163 -14.85 14.61 -5.53
C LYS A 163 -16.17 13.99 -5.04
N THR A 164 -16.51 14.26 -3.79
CA THR A 164 -17.68 13.70 -3.11
C THR A 164 -18.63 14.82 -2.65
N ASN A 165 -19.86 14.46 -2.31
CA ASN A 165 -20.85 15.34 -1.69
C ASN A 165 -21.04 16.68 -2.44
N GLU A 166 -21.05 17.78 -1.71
CA GLU A 166 -21.28 19.13 -2.24
C GLU A 166 -20.23 19.55 -3.27
N LEU A 167 -18.99 19.10 -3.14
CA LEU A 167 -17.91 19.38 -4.09
C LEU A 167 -18.16 18.81 -5.48
N ARG A 168 -19.08 17.85 -5.61
CA ARG A 168 -19.49 17.23 -6.87
C ARG A 168 -20.67 17.97 -7.54
N GLY A 169 -21.28 18.93 -6.86
CA GLY A 169 -22.44 19.67 -7.35
C GLY A 169 -22.32 20.21 -8.79
N PRO A 170 -21.21 20.87 -9.18
CA PRO A 170 -21.04 21.37 -10.54
C PRO A 170 -21.09 20.30 -11.63
N LEU A 171 -20.66 19.06 -11.34
CA LEU A 171 -20.70 17.94 -12.28
C LEU A 171 -22.13 17.59 -12.70
N ILE A 172 -23.10 17.68 -11.80
CA ILE A 172 -24.52 17.40 -12.09
C ILE A 172 -25.02 18.35 -13.19
N GLY A 173 -24.73 19.65 -13.07
CA GLY A 173 -25.07 20.66 -14.06
C GLY A 173 -24.40 20.42 -15.42
N ILE A 174 -23.11 20.05 -15.40
CA ILE A 174 -22.36 19.70 -16.62
C ILE A 174 -23.03 18.52 -17.33
N ILE A 175 -23.38 17.46 -16.60
CA ILE A 175 -24.00 16.27 -17.19
C ILE A 175 -25.37 16.59 -17.79
N GLN A 176 -26.23 17.28 -17.04
CA GLN A 176 -27.56 17.66 -17.53
C GLN A 176 -27.53 18.45 -18.84
N THR A 177 -26.54 19.32 -19.01
CA THR A 177 -26.43 20.20 -20.18
C THR A 177 -25.68 19.58 -21.35
N THR A 178 -24.66 18.71 -21.09
CA THR A 178 -23.75 18.22 -22.15
C THR A 178 -24.08 16.79 -22.62
N PHE A 179 -24.56 15.91 -21.72
CA PHE A 179 -24.77 14.50 -22.05
C PHE A 179 -25.78 14.23 -23.19
N PRO A 180 -26.88 14.98 -23.31
CA PRO A 180 -27.74 14.83 -24.48
C PRO A 180 -27.01 15.10 -25.80
N ALA A 181 -26.13 16.10 -25.84
CA ALA A 181 -25.37 16.44 -27.04
C ALA A 181 -24.31 15.40 -27.41
N ILE A 182 -23.53 14.93 -26.42
CA ILE A 182 -22.52 13.89 -26.67
C ILE A 182 -23.14 12.52 -26.97
N LEU A 183 -24.34 12.23 -26.46
CA LEU A 183 -25.12 11.05 -26.83
C LEU A 183 -25.51 11.13 -28.30
N GLN A 184 -25.99 12.26 -28.76
CA GLN A 184 -26.34 12.48 -30.20
C GLN A 184 -25.10 12.34 -31.10
N ILE A 185 -23.96 12.86 -30.71
CA ILE A 185 -22.69 12.66 -31.42
C ILE A 185 -22.35 11.16 -31.48
N ALA A 186 -22.45 10.44 -30.38
CA ALA A 186 -22.17 9.00 -30.32
C ALA A 186 -23.14 8.21 -31.24
N GLN A 187 -24.43 8.56 -31.27
CA GLN A 187 -25.43 7.94 -32.17
C GLN A 187 -25.11 8.13 -33.63
N ASN A 188 -24.57 9.30 -34.00
CA ASN A 188 -24.17 9.59 -35.37
C ASN A 188 -22.92 8.81 -35.79
N LEU A 189 -21.95 8.65 -34.85
CA LEU A 189 -20.66 8.04 -35.13
C LEU A 189 -20.64 6.50 -35.03
N VAL A 190 -21.62 5.88 -34.38
CA VAL A 190 -21.64 4.41 -34.14
C VAL A 190 -21.57 3.57 -35.42
N ASN A 191 -22.14 4.06 -36.50
CA ASN A 191 -22.16 3.38 -37.82
C ASN A 191 -21.00 3.78 -38.76
N GLU A 192 -20.18 4.74 -38.37
CA GLU A 192 -18.99 5.14 -39.12
C GLU A 192 -17.86 4.12 -38.92
N ASP A 193 -16.99 3.94 -39.92
CA ASP A 193 -15.88 3.00 -39.86
C ASP A 193 -14.50 3.69 -39.75
N SER A 194 -14.49 5.05 -39.82
CA SER A 194 -13.27 5.83 -39.78
C SER A 194 -12.56 5.76 -38.41
N VAL A 195 -11.24 5.91 -38.44
CA VAL A 195 -10.40 6.00 -37.20
C VAL A 195 -10.77 7.25 -36.41
N ASP A 196 -11.09 8.37 -37.11
CA ASP A 196 -11.48 9.60 -36.42
C ASP A 196 -12.80 9.44 -35.65
N ALA A 197 -13.76 8.70 -36.19
CA ALA A 197 -15.00 8.35 -35.47
C ALA A 197 -14.70 7.51 -34.24
N ALA A 198 -13.79 6.53 -34.36
CA ALA A 198 -13.34 5.74 -33.22
C ALA A 198 -12.71 6.59 -32.12
N GLU A 199 -11.81 7.52 -32.47
CA GLU A 199 -11.17 8.41 -31.51
C GLU A 199 -12.18 9.33 -30.79
N MET A 200 -13.14 9.89 -31.53
CA MET A 200 -14.20 10.70 -30.92
C MET A 200 -15.07 9.88 -29.96
N LEU A 201 -15.51 8.69 -30.37
CA LEU A 201 -16.27 7.76 -29.52
C LEU A 201 -15.48 7.36 -28.28
N ARG A 202 -14.18 7.13 -28.41
CA ARG A 202 -13.28 6.83 -27.30
C ARG A 202 -13.31 7.94 -26.25
N VAL A 203 -13.24 9.20 -26.66
CA VAL A 203 -13.30 10.35 -25.75
C VAL A 203 -14.66 10.44 -25.07
N VAL A 204 -15.76 10.27 -25.83
CA VAL A 204 -17.13 10.24 -25.28
C VAL A 204 -17.29 9.16 -24.21
N PHE A 205 -16.86 7.93 -24.50
CA PHE A 205 -16.97 6.82 -23.54
C PHE A 205 -16.06 7.00 -22.33
N LYS A 206 -14.85 7.54 -22.54
CA LYS A 206 -13.95 7.89 -21.42
C LYS A 206 -14.59 8.95 -20.52
N THR A 207 -15.26 9.95 -21.09
CA THR A 207 -16.01 10.97 -20.33
C THR A 207 -17.13 10.34 -19.52
N TYR A 208 -17.95 9.46 -20.14
CA TYR A 208 -19.01 8.74 -19.44
C TYR A 208 -18.45 7.88 -18.29
N ASN A 209 -17.39 7.13 -18.55
CA ASN A 209 -16.74 6.30 -17.53
C ASN A 209 -16.19 7.13 -16.36
N SER A 210 -15.59 8.30 -16.62
CA SER A 210 -15.09 9.18 -15.56
C SER A 210 -16.20 9.73 -14.66
N VAL A 211 -17.39 9.96 -15.23
CA VAL A 211 -18.57 10.41 -14.46
C VAL A 211 -19.06 9.32 -13.49
N ILE A 212 -19.10 8.06 -13.94
CA ILE A 212 -19.59 6.94 -13.12
C ILE A 212 -18.49 6.28 -12.29
N GLN A 213 -17.31 6.89 -12.17
CA GLN A 213 -16.16 6.29 -11.50
C GLN A 213 -16.41 6.08 -10.01
N TYR A 214 -16.89 7.10 -9.33
CA TYR A 214 -17.10 7.10 -7.88
C TYR A 214 -18.57 6.90 -7.51
N GLU A 215 -19.49 7.62 -8.16
CA GLU A 215 -20.91 7.66 -7.86
C GLU A 215 -21.74 7.68 -9.14
N LEU A 216 -22.88 7.01 -9.16
CA LEU A 216 -23.85 7.06 -10.25
C LEU A 216 -24.94 8.06 -9.91
N ILE A 217 -24.88 9.25 -10.52
CA ILE A 217 -25.84 10.32 -10.28
C ILE A 217 -27.26 9.96 -10.77
N ALA A 218 -28.28 10.53 -10.12
CA ALA A 218 -29.70 10.19 -10.34
C ALA A 218 -30.16 10.29 -11.81
N THR A 219 -29.71 11.32 -12.54
CA THR A 219 -30.07 11.50 -13.97
C THR A 219 -29.56 10.38 -14.88
N LEU A 220 -28.46 9.72 -14.52
CA LEU A 220 -27.93 8.56 -15.26
C LEU A 220 -28.55 7.23 -14.83
N GLN A 221 -29.27 7.20 -13.71
CA GLN A 221 -30.03 6.02 -13.26
C GLN A 221 -31.36 5.89 -14.00
N GLU A 222 -31.85 6.96 -14.59
CA GLU A 222 -33.13 6.96 -15.29
C GLU A 222 -33.10 6.17 -16.61
N ASN A 223 -34.18 5.43 -16.91
CA ASN A 223 -34.31 4.67 -18.15
C ASN A 223 -34.22 5.56 -19.41
N SER A 224 -34.63 6.81 -19.32
CA SER A 224 -34.50 7.83 -20.37
C SER A 224 -33.08 8.07 -20.83
N SER A 225 -32.12 7.98 -19.91
CA SER A 225 -30.68 8.05 -20.15
C SER A 225 -30.07 6.67 -20.38
N LEU A 226 -30.40 5.69 -19.55
CA LEU A 226 -29.73 4.39 -19.51
C LEU A 226 -29.98 3.57 -20.78
N ILE A 227 -31.21 3.56 -21.33
CA ILE A 227 -31.56 2.79 -22.53
C ILE A 227 -30.72 3.24 -23.76
N PRO A 228 -30.68 4.54 -24.14
CA PRO A 228 -29.88 4.97 -25.26
C PRO A 228 -28.41 4.68 -25.13
N TRP A 229 -27.82 4.93 -23.93
CA TRP A 229 -26.42 4.65 -23.67
C TRP A 229 -26.09 3.15 -23.76
N CYS A 230 -26.86 2.28 -23.09
CA CYS A 230 -26.66 0.82 -23.17
C CYS A 230 -26.82 0.31 -24.62
N THR A 231 -27.77 0.88 -25.39
CA THR A 231 -27.96 0.52 -26.80
C THR A 231 -26.71 0.80 -27.64
N ILE A 232 -26.13 2.01 -27.52
CA ILE A 232 -24.91 2.37 -28.26
C ILE A 232 -23.73 1.49 -27.82
N LEU A 233 -23.57 1.30 -26.51
CA LEU A 233 -22.47 0.47 -25.97
C LEU A 233 -22.55 -0.96 -26.52
N LEU A 234 -23.74 -1.57 -26.55
CA LEU A 234 -23.94 -2.90 -27.11
C LEU A 234 -23.75 -2.93 -28.64
N GLN A 235 -24.17 -1.89 -29.35
CA GLN A 235 -23.92 -1.77 -30.79
C GLN A 235 -22.41 -1.72 -31.11
N ILE A 236 -21.64 -0.97 -30.34
CA ILE A 236 -20.17 -0.91 -30.48
C ILE A 236 -19.53 -2.27 -30.18
N ILE A 237 -19.95 -2.95 -29.13
CA ILE A 237 -19.44 -4.28 -28.82
C ILE A 237 -19.78 -5.26 -29.96
N ALA A 238 -21.00 -5.21 -30.46
CA ALA A 238 -21.49 -6.07 -31.55
C ALA A 238 -20.86 -5.76 -32.92
N LYS A 239 -20.31 -4.54 -33.10
CA LYS A 239 -19.75 -4.07 -34.39
C LYS A 239 -18.63 -5.04 -34.85
N PRO A 240 -18.77 -5.68 -36.04
CA PRO A 240 -17.73 -6.53 -36.58
C PRO A 240 -16.55 -5.68 -37.04
N LEU A 241 -15.35 -6.18 -36.76
CA LEU A 241 -14.09 -5.59 -37.25
C LEU A 241 -13.48 -6.61 -38.25
N PRO A 242 -13.50 -6.33 -39.58
CA PRO A 242 -12.95 -7.24 -40.57
C PRO A 242 -11.44 -7.42 -40.36
N GLU A 243 -10.96 -8.66 -40.40
CA GLU A 243 -9.52 -8.96 -40.22
C GLU A 243 -8.64 -8.24 -41.24
N THR A 244 -9.13 -7.97 -42.42
CA THR A 244 -8.43 -7.20 -43.48
C THR A 244 -8.14 -5.76 -43.09
N SER A 245 -8.81 -5.21 -42.09
CA SER A 245 -8.61 -3.84 -41.58
C SER A 245 -7.78 -3.79 -40.28
N LEU A 246 -7.43 -4.94 -39.72
CA LEU A 246 -6.64 -5.03 -38.50
C LEU A 246 -5.15 -5.15 -38.83
N PRO A 247 -4.26 -4.59 -38.01
CA PRO A 247 -2.82 -4.84 -38.08
C PRO A 247 -2.49 -6.34 -38.00
N GLU A 248 -1.38 -6.76 -38.61
CA GLU A 248 -0.89 -8.14 -38.52
C GLU A 248 -0.24 -8.38 -37.15
N ASP A 249 0.50 -7.41 -36.66
CA ASP A 249 1.11 -7.43 -35.34
C ASP A 249 0.06 -7.40 -34.22
N LEU A 250 0.25 -8.21 -33.18
CA LEU A 250 -0.73 -8.35 -32.09
C LEU A 250 -0.77 -7.15 -31.15
N GLU A 251 0.35 -6.48 -30.89
CA GLU A 251 0.40 -5.30 -30.04
C GLU A 251 -0.25 -4.10 -30.75
N ASP A 252 0.06 -3.91 -32.02
CA ASP A 252 -0.60 -2.91 -32.86
C ASP A 252 -2.09 -3.18 -32.95
N ARG A 253 -2.51 -4.46 -33.03
CA ARG A 253 -3.91 -4.88 -33.04
C ARG A 253 -4.62 -4.56 -31.74
N GLU A 254 -3.99 -4.79 -30.57
CA GLU A 254 -4.51 -4.33 -29.27
C GLU A 254 -4.65 -2.82 -29.17
N SER A 255 -3.75 -2.08 -29.81
CA SER A 255 -3.73 -0.63 -29.81
C SER A 255 -4.64 -0.01 -30.86
N TYR A 256 -5.27 -0.80 -31.75
CA TYR A 256 -6.13 -0.32 -32.82
C TYR A 256 -7.32 0.48 -32.27
N PRO A 257 -7.65 1.66 -32.84
CA PRO A 257 -8.61 2.60 -32.25
C PRO A 257 -9.99 2.02 -31.94
N TRP A 258 -10.54 1.18 -32.80
CA TRP A 258 -11.84 0.53 -32.56
C TRP A 258 -11.81 -0.48 -31.40
N TRP A 259 -10.67 -1.15 -31.15
CA TRP A 259 -10.52 -1.98 -29.95
C TRP A 259 -10.43 -1.13 -28.69
N LYS A 260 -9.81 0.04 -28.75
CA LYS A 260 -9.84 1.02 -27.65
C LYS A 260 -11.25 1.50 -27.33
N VAL A 261 -12.09 1.70 -28.35
CA VAL A 261 -13.52 2.06 -28.15
C VAL A 261 -14.30 0.90 -27.52
N LYS A 262 -14.18 -0.32 -28.08
CA LYS A 262 -14.82 -1.52 -27.51
C LYS A 262 -14.43 -1.73 -26.05
N LYS A 263 -13.16 -1.59 -25.71
CA LYS A 263 -12.67 -1.66 -24.32
C LYS A 263 -13.46 -0.72 -23.38
N TRP A 264 -13.68 0.53 -23.78
CA TRP A 264 -14.46 1.46 -22.96
C TRP A 264 -15.92 1.07 -22.88
N ALA A 265 -16.51 0.57 -23.95
CA ALA A 265 -17.89 0.06 -23.94
C ALA A 265 -18.05 -1.10 -22.95
N TYR A 266 -17.16 -2.10 -22.99
CA TYR A 266 -17.13 -3.19 -22.02
C TYR A 266 -16.97 -2.67 -20.58
N ARG A 267 -15.99 -1.79 -20.34
CA ARG A 267 -15.72 -1.23 -19.00
C ARG A 267 -16.91 -0.50 -18.40
N ILE A 268 -17.61 0.30 -19.19
CA ILE A 268 -18.79 1.03 -18.74
C ILE A 268 -19.89 0.05 -18.33
N LEU A 269 -20.20 -0.94 -19.16
CA LEU A 269 -21.26 -1.92 -18.87
C LEU A 269 -20.90 -2.78 -17.65
N ASN A 270 -19.64 -3.24 -17.54
CA ASN A 270 -19.17 -3.97 -16.37
C ASN A 270 -19.29 -3.11 -15.11
N ARG A 271 -18.82 -1.87 -15.13
CA ARG A 271 -18.91 -0.96 -13.97
C ARG A 271 -20.35 -0.67 -13.56
N LEU A 272 -21.25 -0.41 -14.52
CA LEU A 272 -22.67 -0.22 -14.24
C LEU A 272 -23.28 -1.44 -13.55
N PHE A 273 -22.84 -2.65 -13.93
CA PHE A 273 -23.34 -3.88 -13.32
C PHE A 273 -22.66 -4.16 -11.98
N SER A 274 -21.35 -4.24 -11.92
CA SER A 274 -20.60 -4.66 -10.71
C SER A 274 -20.80 -3.70 -9.53
N ARG A 275 -20.69 -2.39 -9.80
CA ARG A 275 -20.70 -1.38 -8.73
C ARG A 275 -22.10 -0.90 -8.33
N TYR A 276 -23.05 -0.88 -9.26
CA TYR A 276 -24.35 -0.26 -9.03
C TYR A 276 -25.54 -1.16 -9.34
N GLY A 277 -25.42 -2.06 -10.32
CA GLY A 277 -26.52 -2.79 -10.94
C GLY A 277 -26.67 -4.24 -10.50
N ASN A 278 -25.80 -4.75 -9.59
CA ASN A 278 -25.90 -6.12 -9.09
C ASN A 278 -26.37 -6.13 -7.62
N PRO A 279 -27.63 -6.49 -7.34
CA PRO A 279 -28.12 -6.50 -5.96
C PRO A 279 -27.39 -7.44 -5.01
N ALA A 280 -26.70 -8.45 -5.57
CA ALA A 280 -25.95 -9.43 -4.77
C ALA A 280 -24.60 -8.90 -4.24
N GLN A 281 -24.10 -7.80 -4.83
CA GLN A 281 -22.80 -7.21 -4.52
C GLN A 281 -22.91 -5.80 -3.94
N LEU A 282 -24.12 -5.21 -3.89
CA LEU A 282 -24.32 -3.89 -3.31
C LEU A 282 -24.05 -3.90 -1.82
N PRO A 283 -23.17 -2.98 -1.31
CA PRO A 283 -22.99 -2.78 0.13
C PRO A 283 -24.32 -2.45 0.82
N LYS A 284 -24.50 -2.91 2.04
CA LYS A 284 -25.71 -2.61 2.86
C LYS A 284 -25.92 -1.10 3.08
N THR A 285 -24.83 -0.32 3.01
CA THR A 285 -24.81 1.14 3.14
C THR A 285 -25.34 1.87 1.91
N SER A 286 -25.22 1.28 0.71
CA SER A 286 -25.60 1.90 -0.58
C SER A 286 -27.08 1.72 -0.91
N LYS A 287 -27.96 2.15 0.01
CA LYS A 287 -29.43 2.01 -0.15
C LYS A 287 -30.00 2.78 -1.33
N GLU A 288 -29.34 3.84 -1.75
CA GLU A 288 -29.71 4.72 -2.86
C GLU A 288 -29.71 4.01 -4.21
N TYR A 289 -28.87 2.98 -4.40
CA TYR A 289 -28.80 2.22 -5.65
C TYR A 289 -29.73 1.02 -5.73
N LYS A 290 -30.44 0.67 -4.66
CA LYS A 290 -31.27 -0.54 -4.62
C LYS A 290 -32.31 -0.59 -5.75
N GLY A 291 -33.00 0.51 -6.02
CA GLY A 291 -33.99 0.61 -7.11
C GLY A 291 -33.34 0.49 -8.49
N PHE A 292 -32.16 1.10 -8.67
CA PHE A 292 -31.38 0.99 -9.90
C PHE A 292 -30.92 -0.46 -10.12
N ALA A 293 -30.36 -1.10 -9.10
CA ALA A 293 -29.84 -2.48 -9.19
C ALA A 293 -30.93 -3.48 -9.56
N GLU A 294 -32.11 -3.39 -8.95
CA GLU A 294 -33.26 -4.22 -9.30
C GLU A 294 -33.71 -4.01 -10.75
N ASN A 295 -33.77 -2.77 -11.20
CA ASN A 295 -34.08 -2.48 -12.60
C ASN A 295 -32.98 -3.02 -13.54
N PHE A 296 -31.72 -2.78 -13.22
CA PHE A 296 -30.59 -3.15 -14.08
C PHE A 296 -30.44 -4.67 -14.23
N VAL A 297 -30.51 -5.41 -13.11
CA VAL A 297 -30.34 -6.88 -13.12
C VAL A 297 -31.48 -7.61 -13.84
N HIS A 298 -32.69 -7.03 -13.89
CA HIS A 298 -33.82 -7.65 -14.56
C HIS A 298 -33.97 -7.23 -16.03
N ASN A 299 -33.63 -5.99 -16.38
CA ASN A 299 -33.94 -5.44 -17.70
C ASN A 299 -32.71 -5.22 -18.59
N PHE A 300 -31.53 -5.01 -18.04
CA PHE A 300 -30.31 -4.68 -18.79
C PHE A 300 -29.27 -5.82 -18.73
N ALA A 301 -28.95 -6.34 -17.57
CA ALA A 301 -27.92 -7.37 -17.42
C ALA A 301 -28.20 -8.64 -18.26
N PRO A 302 -29.43 -9.12 -18.45
CA PRO A 302 -29.71 -10.23 -19.36
C PRO A 302 -29.34 -9.95 -20.80
N GLN A 303 -29.60 -8.75 -21.30
CA GLN A 303 -29.29 -8.37 -22.69
C GLN A 303 -27.78 -8.24 -22.89
N ILE A 304 -27.07 -7.65 -21.92
CA ILE A 304 -25.61 -7.55 -21.90
C ILE A 304 -25.00 -8.98 -21.89
N LEU A 305 -25.50 -9.84 -21.00
CA LEU A 305 -25.02 -11.22 -20.89
C LEU A 305 -25.24 -12.00 -22.20
N HIS A 306 -26.37 -11.87 -22.88
CA HIS A 306 -26.60 -12.51 -24.16
C HIS A 306 -25.62 -12.04 -25.23
N GLU A 307 -25.34 -10.74 -25.30
CA GLU A 307 -24.37 -10.20 -26.27
C GLU A 307 -22.94 -10.69 -25.93
N TYR A 308 -22.57 -10.71 -24.66
CA TYR A 308 -21.26 -11.20 -24.21
C TYR A 308 -21.07 -12.69 -24.53
N LEU A 309 -22.08 -13.54 -24.27
CA LEU A 309 -22.07 -14.93 -24.66
C LEU A 309 -21.95 -15.11 -26.19
N ARG A 310 -22.60 -14.24 -26.97
CA ARG A 310 -22.46 -14.22 -28.44
C ARG A 310 -21.03 -13.87 -28.85
N GLN A 311 -20.38 -12.88 -28.24
CA GLN A 311 -18.98 -12.52 -28.50
C GLN A 311 -18.06 -13.68 -28.16
N THR A 312 -18.27 -14.33 -27.03
CA THR A 312 -17.54 -15.52 -26.63
C THR A 312 -17.69 -16.67 -27.63
N ASP A 313 -18.90 -16.91 -28.10
CA ASP A 313 -19.17 -17.96 -29.14
C ASP A 313 -18.46 -17.67 -30.46
N VAL A 314 -18.41 -16.41 -30.86
CA VAL A 314 -17.70 -15.99 -32.09
C VAL A 314 -16.19 -16.22 -31.94
N TRP A 315 -15.63 -15.94 -30.76
CA TRP A 315 -14.22 -16.18 -30.44
C TRP A 315 -13.90 -17.68 -30.40
N ILE A 316 -14.70 -18.48 -29.70
CA ILE A 316 -14.55 -19.96 -29.63
C ILE A 316 -14.57 -20.57 -31.03
N GLN A 317 -15.43 -20.09 -31.91
CA GLN A 317 -15.53 -20.56 -33.31
C GLN A 317 -14.41 -20.02 -34.21
N LYS A 318 -13.47 -19.23 -33.67
CA LYS A 318 -12.37 -18.58 -34.41
C LYS A 318 -12.86 -17.74 -35.59
N LYS A 319 -14.06 -17.17 -35.47
CA LYS A 319 -14.65 -16.28 -36.50
C LYS A 319 -14.22 -14.82 -36.36
N GLN A 320 -13.81 -14.43 -35.17
CA GLN A 320 -13.32 -13.08 -34.89
C GLN A 320 -12.28 -13.15 -33.77
N TRP A 321 -11.19 -12.42 -33.95
CA TRP A 321 -10.22 -12.15 -32.88
C TRP A 321 -10.82 -11.19 -31.87
N LEU A 322 -10.55 -11.41 -30.59
CA LEU A 322 -10.89 -10.50 -29.50
C LEU A 322 -9.60 -10.02 -28.81
N SER A 323 -9.55 -8.74 -28.46
CA SER A 323 -8.44 -8.19 -27.69
C SER A 323 -8.34 -8.80 -26.30
N ASN A 324 -7.15 -8.86 -25.72
CA ASN A 324 -6.94 -9.33 -24.35
C ASN A 324 -7.82 -8.58 -23.34
N LYS A 325 -7.98 -7.27 -23.54
CA LYS A 325 -8.85 -6.43 -22.71
C LYS A 325 -10.34 -6.73 -22.88
N ALA A 326 -10.76 -7.24 -24.04
CA ALA A 326 -12.13 -7.72 -24.22
C ALA A 326 -12.34 -9.08 -23.54
N LEU A 327 -11.40 -10.01 -23.65
CA LEU A 327 -11.43 -11.31 -22.96
C LEU A 327 -11.47 -11.11 -21.43
N PHE A 328 -10.65 -10.20 -20.92
CA PHE A 328 -10.70 -9.77 -19.52
C PHE A 328 -12.10 -9.30 -19.12
N CYS A 329 -12.66 -8.32 -19.84
CA CYS A 329 -13.97 -7.76 -19.50
C CYS A 329 -15.12 -8.78 -19.59
N LEU A 330 -15.03 -9.75 -20.51
CA LEU A 330 -16.00 -10.83 -20.59
C LEU A 330 -15.97 -11.72 -19.36
N SER A 331 -14.77 -12.17 -18.96
CA SER A 331 -14.57 -12.99 -17.76
C SER A 331 -15.00 -12.27 -16.49
N ASP A 332 -14.63 -11.00 -16.34
CA ASP A 332 -15.01 -10.15 -15.22
C ASP A 332 -16.54 -9.97 -15.10
N PHE A 333 -17.22 -9.70 -16.20
CA PHE A 333 -18.69 -9.65 -16.19
C PHE A 333 -19.34 -10.99 -15.85
N TYR A 334 -18.78 -12.10 -16.31
CA TYR A 334 -19.30 -13.44 -16.00
C TYR A 334 -19.15 -13.76 -14.51
N LYS A 335 -18.04 -13.37 -13.89
CA LYS A 335 -17.81 -13.49 -12.45
C LYS A 335 -18.94 -12.80 -11.66
N ASP A 336 -19.31 -11.60 -12.06
CA ASP A 336 -20.42 -10.88 -11.43
C ASP A 336 -21.80 -11.49 -11.76
N ALA A 337 -21.98 -11.92 -13.01
CA ALA A 337 -23.25 -12.51 -13.49
C ALA A 337 -23.61 -13.83 -12.80
N ILE A 338 -22.63 -14.60 -12.34
CA ILE A 338 -22.94 -15.85 -11.61
C ILE A 338 -23.44 -15.63 -10.19
N THR A 339 -23.26 -14.46 -9.61
CA THR A 339 -23.66 -14.15 -8.22
C THR A 339 -25.17 -14.02 -8.08
N HIS A 340 -25.86 -13.33 -9.00
CA HIS A 340 -27.30 -13.10 -8.93
C HIS A 340 -28.12 -14.20 -9.63
N LYS A 341 -29.32 -14.51 -9.08
CA LYS A 341 -30.19 -15.59 -9.57
C LYS A 341 -30.64 -15.39 -11.02
N THR A 342 -31.01 -14.17 -11.40
CA THR A 342 -31.54 -13.85 -12.74
C THR A 342 -30.50 -14.12 -13.84
N THR A 343 -29.30 -13.61 -13.68
CA THR A 343 -28.20 -13.76 -14.64
C THR A 343 -27.63 -15.19 -14.62
N TRP A 344 -27.56 -15.83 -13.43
CA TRP A 344 -27.18 -17.23 -13.30
C TRP A 344 -28.09 -18.19 -14.08
N GLN A 345 -29.39 -17.97 -14.08
CA GLN A 345 -30.32 -18.83 -14.83
C GLN A 345 -30.00 -18.87 -16.32
N ILE A 346 -29.54 -17.75 -16.89
CA ILE A 346 -29.09 -17.67 -18.29
C ILE A 346 -27.72 -18.33 -18.42
N PHE A 347 -26.75 -17.93 -17.59
CA PHE A 347 -25.35 -18.39 -17.68
C PHE A 347 -25.22 -19.90 -17.47
N LYS A 348 -26.04 -20.49 -16.59
CA LYS A 348 -25.97 -21.91 -16.23
C LYS A 348 -25.99 -22.85 -17.43
N ALA A 349 -26.78 -22.55 -18.46
CA ALA A 349 -26.86 -23.38 -19.67
C ALA A 349 -25.54 -23.39 -20.48
N HIS A 350 -24.72 -22.37 -20.31
CA HIS A 350 -23.46 -22.16 -21.02
C HIS A 350 -22.22 -22.51 -20.18
N SER A 351 -22.39 -22.73 -18.87
CA SER A 351 -21.28 -22.86 -17.91
C SER A 351 -20.28 -23.96 -18.29
N GLY A 352 -20.76 -25.13 -18.75
CA GLY A 352 -19.86 -26.21 -19.19
C GLY A 352 -19.01 -25.81 -20.41
N LYS A 353 -19.62 -25.18 -21.40
CA LYS A 353 -18.95 -24.71 -22.61
C LYS A 353 -17.96 -23.57 -22.27
N ILE A 354 -18.35 -22.66 -21.39
CA ILE A 354 -17.45 -21.59 -20.91
C ILE A 354 -16.23 -22.19 -20.24
N VAL A 355 -16.38 -23.19 -19.40
CA VAL A 355 -15.22 -23.84 -18.74
C VAL A 355 -14.31 -24.54 -19.76
N SER A 356 -14.87 -25.35 -20.67
CA SER A 356 -14.07 -26.17 -21.57
C SER A 356 -13.53 -25.45 -22.80
N GLU A 357 -14.24 -24.43 -23.34
CA GLU A 357 -13.91 -23.80 -24.61
C GLU A 357 -13.52 -22.32 -24.50
N PHE A 358 -13.76 -21.70 -23.32
CA PHE A 358 -13.38 -20.30 -23.09
C PHE A 358 -12.33 -20.16 -21.99
N ILE A 359 -12.56 -20.70 -20.78
CA ILE A 359 -11.59 -20.62 -19.66
C ILE A 359 -10.37 -21.47 -19.97
N PHE A 360 -10.56 -22.77 -20.24
CA PHE A 360 -9.47 -23.72 -20.38
C PHE A 360 -8.39 -23.33 -21.40
N PRO A 361 -8.74 -22.87 -22.65
CA PRO A 361 -7.71 -22.45 -23.60
C PRO A 361 -6.86 -21.25 -23.15
N GLN A 362 -7.40 -20.37 -22.28
CA GLN A 362 -6.67 -19.22 -21.72
C GLN A 362 -5.72 -19.64 -20.59
N LEU A 363 -5.85 -20.86 -20.05
CA LEU A 363 -5.00 -21.40 -19.00
C LEU A 363 -3.88 -22.30 -19.54
N CYS A 364 -3.99 -22.76 -20.78
CA CYS A 364 -2.96 -23.55 -21.44
C CYS A 364 -1.77 -22.69 -21.87
N PHE A 365 -0.58 -23.26 -21.82
CA PHE A 365 0.62 -22.64 -22.38
C PHE A 365 0.44 -22.37 -23.88
N SER A 366 0.51 -21.11 -24.29
CA SER A 366 0.20 -20.66 -25.64
C SER A 366 1.43 -20.50 -26.53
N GLU A 367 1.24 -20.21 -27.83
CA GLU A 367 2.36 -19.89 -28.74
C GLU A 367 3.05 -18.59 -28.35
N PRO A 368 2.32 -17.47 -28.03
CA PRO A 368 2.93 -16.25 -27.51
C PRO A 368 3.72 -16.48 -26.21
N ASP A 369 3.27 -17.41 -25.34
CA ASP A 369 4.04 -17.73 -24.13
C ASP A 369 5.36 -18.44 -24.48
N GLN A 370 5.37 -19.28 -25.51
CA GLN A 370 6.59 -19.93 -26.00
C GLN A 370 7.55 -18.90 -26.62
N GLU A 371 7.04 -17.97 -27.43
CA GLU A 371 7.83 -16.91 -28.04
C GLU A 371 8.50 -16.03 -26.95
N LEU A 372 7.71 -15.59 -25.97
CA LEU A 372 8.22 -14.81 -24.84
C LEU A 372 9.25 -15.59 -24.01
N TRP A 373 8.99 -16.88 -23.74
CA TRP A 373 9.93 -17.74 -23.02
C TRP A 373 11.27 -17.88 -23.73
N ASP A 374 11.24 -18.03 -25.07
CA ASP A 374 12.45 -18.23 -25.87
C ASP A 374 13.24 -16.92 -26.10
N GLU A 375 12.54 -15.80 -26.27
CA GLU A 375 13.15 -14.49 -26.57
C GLU A 375 13.60 -13.75 -25.30
N ASP A 376 12.77 -13.74 -24.26
CA ASP A 376 13.05 -13.05 -22.99
C ASP A 376 12.47 -13.82 -21.79
N PRO A 377 13.22 -14.81 -21.27
CA PRO A 377 12.79 -15.61 -20.13
C PRO A 377 12.65 -14.79 -18.82
N VAL A 378 13.34 -13.66 -18.70
CA VAL A 378 13.19 -12.76 -17.54
C VAL A 378 11.82 -12.09 -17.58
N GLU A 379 11.48 -11.48 -18.70
CA GLU A 379 10.16 -10.87 -18.92
C GLU A 379 9.02 -11.91 -18.81
N TYR A 380 9.27 -13.18 -19.23
CA TYR A 380 8.31 -14.26 -19.01
C TYR A 380 8.05 -14.49 -17.52
N VAL A 381 9.11 -14.47 -16.67
CA VAL A 381 8.97 -14.61 -15.22
C VAL A 381 8.12 -13.48 -14.67
N HIS A 382 8.46 -12.24 -14.98
CA HIS A 382 7.69 -11.06 -14.55
C HIS A 382 6.21 -11.17 -14.95
N LYS A 383 5.89 -11.42 -16.19
CA LYS A 383 4.50 -11.44 -16.69
C LYS A 383 3.68 -12.67 -16.31
N LYS A 384 4.32 -13.81 -15.98
CA LYS A 384 3.60 -15.11 -15.87
C LYS A 384 3.78 -15.82 -14.55
N ILE A 385 4.83 -15.50 -13.81
CA ILE A 385 5.14 -16.13 -12.53
C ILE A 385 4.87 -15.17 -11.37
N ASP A 386 5.17 -13.88 -11.53
CA ASP A 386 4.84 -12.88 -10.53
C ASP A 386 3.33 -12.67 -10.43
N PRO A 387 2.72 -12.93 -9.25
CA PRO A 387 1.28 -12.77 -9.06
C PRO A 387 0.79 -11.32 -9.18
N LEU A 388 1.65 -10.32 -8.93
CA LEU A 388 1.27 -8.91 -8.85
C LEU A 388 1.17 -8.25 -10.24
N GLU A 389 2.03 -8.63 -11.18
CA GLU A 389 2.03 -8.02 -12.52
C GLU A 389 0.83 -8.39 -13.38
N ASP A 390 0.27 -9.59 -13.24
CA ASP A 390 -0.73 -10.14 -14.17
C ASP A 390 -2.20 -10.01 -13.73
N LEU A 391 -2.49 -9.19 -12.72
CA LEU A 391 -3.87 -8.98 -12.20
C LEU A 391 -4.89 -8.58 -13.27
N THR A 392 -4.42 -8.04 -14.40
CA THR A 392 -5.27 -7.58 -15.51
C THR A 392 -5.25 -8.50 -16.73
N SER A 393 -4.54 -9.64 -16.66
CA SER A 393 -4.47 -10.57 -17.78
C SER A 393 -5.77 -11.36 -17.99
N PRO A 394 -6.07 -11.78 -19.23
CA PRO A 394 -7.21 -12.64 -19.49
C PRO A 394 -7.14 -13.96 -18.73
N SER A 395 -5.96 -14.52 -18.57
CA SER A 395 -5.76 -15.80 -17.87
C SER A 395 -6.09 -15.70 -16.39
N MET A 396 -5.67 -14.62 -15.72
CA MET A 396 -5.94 -14.42 -14.29
C MET A 396 -7.44 -14.25 -14.02
N VAL A 397 -8.13 -13.45 -14.85
CA VAL A 397 -9.59 -13.28 -14.67
C VAL A 397 -10.36 -14.56 -15.03
N ALA A 398 -9.84 -15.36 -15.98
CA ALA A 398 -10.39 -16.68 -16.26
C ALA A 398 -10.21 -17.66 -15.07
N ILE A 399 -9.07 -17.61 -14.37
CA ILE A 399 -8.84 -18.31 -13.10
C ILE A 399 -9.86 -17.87 -12.05
N ASN A 400 -10.02 -16.55 -11.83
CA ASN A 400 -10.97 -16.02 -10.87
C ASN A 400 -12.41 -16.48 -11.19
N LEU A 401 -12.81 -16.44 -12.46
CA LEU A 401 -14.11 -16.96 -12.88
C LEU A 401 -14.25 -18.46 -12.61
N LEU A 402 -13.21 -19.26 -12.84
CA LEU A 402 -13.20 -20.70 -12.54
C LEU A 402 -13.39 -20.96 -11.05
N MET A 403 -12.64 -20.23 -10.22
CA MET A 403 -12.73 -20.32 -8.75
C MET A 403 -14.11 -19.91 -8.25
N ASP A 404 -14.66 -18.82 -8.75
CA ASP A 404 -15.99 -18.32 -8.39
C ASP A 404 -17.10 -19.30 -8.81
N LEU A 405 -17.00 -19.88 -10.00
CA LEU A 405 -17.91 -20.95 -10.42
C LEU A 405 -17.85 -22.16 -9.48
N ALA A 406 -16.65 -22.56 -9.09
CA ALA A 406 -16.46 -23.68 -8.17
C ALA A 406 -16.92 -23.34 -6.73
N LYS A 407 -16.79 -22.10 -6.28
CA LYS A 407 -17.18 -21.61 -4.95
C LYS A 407 -18.68 -21.32 -4.86
N TYR A 408 -19.19 -20.37 -5.64
CA TYR A 408 -20.57 -19.88 -5.53
C TYR A 408 -21.60 -20.80 -6.17
N ARG A 409 -21.20 -21.60 -7.16
CA ARG A 409 -22.07 -22.54 -7.89
C ARG A 409 -21.62 -23.98 -7.75
N LYS A 410 -20.88 -24.31 -6.70
CA LYS A 410 -20.29 -25.63 -6.39
C LYS A 410 -21.18 -26.82 -6.77
N LYS A 411 -22.45 -26.79 -6.36
CA LYS A 411 -23.43 -27.86 -6.63
C LYS A 411 -23.61 -28.16 -8.12
N TYR A 412 -23.40 -27.18 -8.99
CA TYR A 412 -23.69 -27.29 -10.43
C TYR A 412 -22.45 -27.43 -11.30
N THR A 413 -21.31 -26.97 -10.83
CA THR A 413 -20.10 -26.79 -11.66
C THR A 413 -18.90 -27.61 -11.18
N PHE A 414 -18.67 -27.73 -9.88
CA PHE A 414 -17.43 -28.29 -9.32
C PHE A 414 -17.12 -29.72 -9.80
N THR A 415 -18.10 -30.64 -9.70
CA THR A 415 -17.93 -32.02 -10.18
C THR A 415 -17.69 -32.07 -11.70
N GLY A 416 -18.38 -31.19 -12.44
CA GLY A 416 -18.21 -31.10 -13.91
C GLY A 416 -16.82 -30.60 -14.28
N ILE A 417 -16.29 -29.62 -13.59
CA ILE A 417 -14.93 -29.10 -13.77
C ILE A 417 -13.89 -30.18 -13.50
N LEU A 418 -13.97 -30.87 -12.37
CA LEU A 418 -13.04 -31.95 -12.04
C LEU A 418 -13.13 -33.15 -13.00
N SER A 419 -14.32 -33.49 -13.46
CA SER A 419 -14.51 -34.55 -14.48
C SER A 419 -13.88 -34.16 -15.82
N PHE A 420 -13.99 -32.90 -16.22
CA PHE A 420 -13.38 -32.35 -17.42
C PHE A 420 -11.85 -32.44 -17.34
N VAL A 421 -11.26 -31.96 -16.25
CA VAL A 421 -9.81 -32.02 -16.02
C VAL A 421 -9.33 -33.47 -16.01
N ASN A 422 -10.01 -34.35 -15.27
CA ASN A 422 -9.65 -35.77 -15.21
C ASN A 422 -9.68 -36.43 -16.59
N SER A 423 -10.64 -36.06 -17.45
CA SER A 423 -10.71 -36.59 -18.81
C SER A 423 -9.49 -36.18 -19.65
N ILE A 424 -8.99 -34.94 -19.49
CA ILE A 424 -7.79 -34.46 -20.20
C ILE A 424 -6.55 -35.22 -19.71
N LEU A 425 -6.38 -35.34 -18.39
CA LEU A 425 -5.23 -35.99 -17.77
C LEU A 425 -5.18 -37.48 -18.15
N ASN A 426 -6.33 -38.19 -18.16
CA ASN A 426 -6.41 -39.56 -18.58
C ASN A 426 -6.13 -39.72 -20.08
N THR A 427 -6.68 -38.85 -20.94
CA THR A 427 -6.38 -38.83 -22.37
C THR A 427 -4.88 -38.69 -22.62
N TYR A 428 -4.20 -37.81 -21.87
CA TYR A 428 -2.75 -37.64 -21.96
C TYR A 428 -2.00 -38.92 -21.59
N LEU A 429 -2.39 -39.62 -20.52
CA LEU A 429 -1.76 -40.88 -20.09
C LEU A 429 -1.97 -42.03 -21.08
N GLU A 430 -3.19 -42.15 -21.61
CA GLU A 430 -3.58 -43.25 -22.53
C GLU A 430 -3.05 -43.05 -23.96
N SER A 431 -2.71 -41.80 -24.32
CA SER A 431 -2.18 -41.47 -25.65
C SER A 431 -0.74 -41.96 -25.84
N SER A 432 -0.40 -42.39 -27.09
CA SER A 432 1.00 -42.60 -27.44
C SER A 432 1.84 -41.33 -27.30
N PRO A 433 3.15 -41.45 -27.06
CA PRO A 433 3.99 -40.25 -26.84
C PRO A 433 3.87 -39.17 -27.92
N GLU A 434 3.71 -39.58 -29.19
CA GLU A 434 3.59 -38.65 -30.33
C GLU A 434 2.20 -37.99 -30.42
N ALA A 435 1.16 -38.60 -29.80
CA ALA A 435 -0.20 -38.09 -29.81
C ALA A 435 -0.58 -37.31 -28.55
N ARG A 436 0.33 -37.17 -27.60
CA ARG A 436 0.11 -36.41 -26.35
C ARG A 436 0.04 -34.93 -26.63
N ASP A 437 -0.90 -34.28 -26.00
CA ASP A 437 -0.98 -32.81 -25.97
C ASP A 437 -0.44 -32.25 -24.64
N PRO A 438 0.83 -31.79 -24.62
CA PRO A 438 1.46 -31.30 -23.41
C PRO A 438 0.86 -29.94 -22.95
N ARG A 439 0.36 -29.12 -23.90
CA ARG A 439 -0.29 -27.83 -23.56
C ARG A 439 -1.63 -28.04 -22.88
N ALA A 440 -2.40 -29.03 -23.34
CA ALA A 440 -3.65 -29.40 -22.66
C ALA A 440 -3.37 -29.94 -21.24
N LYS A 441 -2.28 -30.73 -21.06
CA LYS A 441 -1.88 -31.18 -19.73
C LYS A 441 -1.48 -30.01 -18.83
N ASP A 442 -0.74 -29.06 -19.32
CA ASP A 442 -0.37 -27.83 -18.59
C ASP A 442 -1.62 -27.10 -18.07
N GLY A 443 -2.59 -26.82 -18.97
CA GLY A 443 -3.85 -26.18 -18.60
C GLY A 443 -4.65 -26.97 -17.57
N ALA A 444 -4.67 -28.31 -17.68
CA ALA A 444 -5.36 -29.18 -16.73
C ALA A 444 -4.71 -29.13 -15.33
N LEU A 445 -3.38 -29.19 -15.24
CA LEU A 445 -2.65 -29.05 -13.97
C LEU A 445 -2.88 -27.66 -13.36
N ARG A 446 -2.86 -26.61 -14.18
CA ARG A 446 -3.15 -25.25 -13.73
C ARG A 446 -4.57 -25.13 -13.17
N MET A 447 -5.58 -25.70 -13.84
CA MET A 447 -6.96 -25.72 -13.33
C MET A 447 -7.08 -26.40 -11.96
N VAL A 448 -6.44 -27.54 -11.76
CA VAL A 448 -6.47 -28.25 -10.46
C VAL A 448 -5.73 -27.43 -9.40
N GLY A 449 -4.58 -26.88 -9.73
CA GLY A 449 -3.80 -26.02 -8.84
C GLY A 449 -4.62 -24.83 -8.31
N CYS A 450 -5.35 -24.14 -9.20
CA CYS A 450 -6.23 -23.03 -8.79
C CYS A 450 -7.39 -23.47 -7.87
N LEU A 451 -7.71 -24.75 -7.83
CA LEU A 451 -8.78 -25.31 -6.98
C LEU A 451 -8.23 -26.05 -5.75
N ALA A 452 -6.94 -25.96 -5.47
CA ALA A 452 -6.26 -26.71 -4.42
C ALA A 452 -6.94 -26.58 -3.05
N ASP A 453 -7.22 -25.38 -2.58
CA ASP A 453 -7.89 -25.15 -1.28
C ASP A 453 -9.27 -25.79 -1.19
N MET A 454 -10.04 -25.72 -2.29
CA MET A 454 -11.35 -26.35 -2.32
C MET A 454 -11.26 -27.88 -2.36
N VAL A 455 -10.23 -28.42 -2.99
CA VAL A 455 -9.95 -29.87 -3.07
C VAL A 455 -9.43 -30.39 -1.74
N LEU A 456 -8.52 -29.68 -1.08
CA LEU A 456 -7.95 -30.03 0.23
C LEU A 456 -8.93 -29.80 1.39
N SER A 457 -9.96 -28.95 1.20
CA SER A 457 -10.91 -28.66 2.26
C SER A 457 -11.55 -29.92 2.85
N LYS A 458 -11.71 -30.01 4.17
CA LYS A 458 -12.37 -31.12 4.90
C LYS A 458 -13.77 -31.45 4.34
N LYS A 459 -14.47 -30.46 3.76
CA LYS A 459 -15.80 -30.64 3.17
C LYS A 459 -15.80 -31.29 1.78
N SER A 460 -14.65 -31.37 1.09
CA SER A 460 -14.54 -31.96 -0.24
C SER A 460 -14.42 -33.49 -0.19
N ASN A 461 -13.86 -34.02 0.89
CA ASN A 461 -13.49 -35.42 1.08
C ASN A 461 -12.57 -35.98 -0.05
N MET A 462 -11.71 -35.09 -0.66
CA MET A 462 -10.83 -35.43 -1.78
C MET A 462 -9.36 -35.38 -1.44
N ALA A 463 -8.97 -34.78 -0.32
CA ALA A 463 -7.58 -34.63 0.11
C ALA A 463 -6.80 -35.96 0.07
N HIS A 464 -7.42 -37.05 0.50
CA HIS A 464 -6.82 -38.40 0.50
C HIS A 464 -6.50 -38.96 -0.91
N LEU A 465 -7.05 -38.36 -1.97
CA LEU A 465 -6.78 -38.77 -3.35
C LEU A 465 -5.58 -38.03 -3.95
N MET A 466 -5.14 -36.95 -3.28
CA MET A 466 -4.15 -36.04 -3.87
C MET A 466 -2.75 -36.66 -3.96
N GLU A 467 -2.34 -37.52 -3.04
CA GLU A 467 -1.08 -38.23 -3.19
C GLU A 467 -1.06 -39.08 -4.48
N GLY A 468 -2.17 -39.78 -4.78
CA GLY A 468 -2.32 -40.52 -6.02
C GLY A 468 -2.29 -39.63 -7.26
N PHE A 469 -2.88 -38.46 -7.19
CA PHE A 469 -2.81 -37.43 -8.23
C PHE A 469 -1.36 -36.97 -8.45
N PHE A 470 -0.62 -36.64 -7.41
CA PHE A 470 0.77 -36.21 -7.50
C PHE A 470 1.67 -37.27 -8.11
N THR A 471 1.59 -38.51 -7.61
CA THR A 471 2.42 -39.62 -8.13
C THR A 471 2.13 -39.94 -9.58
N THR A 472 0.89 -39.76 -10.03
CA THR A 472 0.47 -40.16 -11.40
C THR A 472 0.66 -39.03 -12.42
N HIS A 473 0.36 -37.80 -12.04
CA HIS A 473 0.23 -36.69 -12.98
C HIS A 473 1.26 -35.56 -12.81
N VAL A 474 1.81 -35.36 -11.59
CA VAL A 474 2.73 -34.22 -11.27
C VAL A 474 4.19 -34.71 -11.24
N PHE A 475 4.54 -35.68 -10.41
CA PHE A 475 5.93 -36.10 -10.23
C PHE A 475 6.63 -36.56 -11.53
N PRO A 476 5.97 -37.22 -12.48
CA PRO A 476 6.61 -37.56 -13.77
C PRO A 476 7.04 -36.32 -14.57
N GLU A 477 6.35 -35.16 -14.37
CA GLU A 477 6.61 -33.96 -15.15
C GLU A 477 7.80 -33.12 -14.64
N PHE A 478 8.32 -33.36 -13.45
CA PHE A 478 9.61 -32.78 -13.04
C PHE A 478 10.76 -33.11 -14.01
N ARG A 479 10.62 -34.22 -14.74
CA ARG A 479 11.59 -34.71 -15.75
C ARG A 479 11.02 -34.71 -17.18
N SER A 480 9.98 -33.92 -17.42
CA SER A 480 9.37 -33.79 -18.74
C SER A 480 10.37 -33.20 -19.74
N GLN A 481 10.28 -33.68 -21.01
CA GLN A 481 11.02 -33.02 -22.09
C GLN A 481 10.53 -31.58 -22.38
N TYR A 482 9.33 -31.23 -21.94
CA TYR A 482 8.73 -29.90 -22.11
C TYR A 482 9.04 -29.04 -20.89
N HIS A 483 9.79 -27.95 -21.10
CA HIS A 483 10.22 -27.04 -20.04
C HIS A 483 9.03 -26.43 -19.26
N PHE A 484 7.97 -26.02 -19.94
CA PHE A 484 6.79 -25.46 -19.28
C PHE A 484 6.02 -26.50 -18.42
N LEU A 485 6.12 -27.81 -18.72
CA LEU A 485 5.54 -28.82 -17.83
C LEU A 485 6.41 -29.07 -16.60
N ARG A 486 7.75 -28.93 -16.70
CA ARG A 486 8.61 -28.95 -15.49
C ARG A 486 8.29 -27.80 -14.56
N ALA A 487 8.16 -26.57 -15.11
CA ALA A 487 7.72 -25.41 -14.36
C ALA A 487 6.32 -25.59 -13.74
N ARG A 488 5.38 -26.15 -14.52
CA ARG A 488 4.01 -26.42 -14.05
C ARG A 488 3.95 -27.46 -12.94
N ALA A 489 4.82 -28.44 -12.93
CA ALA A 489 4.92 -29.42 -11.84
C ALA A 489 5.32 -28.74 -10.53
N CYS A 490 6.29 -27.79 -10.59
CA CYS A 490 6.68 -26.98 -9.45
C CYS A 490 5.51 -26.09 -8.99
N ASP A 491 4.87 -25.33 -9.89
CA ASP A 491 3.70 -24.47 -9.57
C ASP A 491 2.54 -25.26 -8.95
N THR A 492 2.28 -26.49 -9.46
CA THR A 492 1.22 -27.32 -8.88
C THR A 492 1.55 -27.70 -7.44
N LEU A 493 2.80 -27.99 -7.11
CA LEU A 493 3.22 -28.29 -5.75
C LEU A 493 3.06 -27.05 -4.83
N ILE A 494 3.47 -25.89 -5.30
CA ILE A 494 3.31 -24.61 -4.57
C ILE A 494 1.85 -24.39 -4.18
N ARG A 495 0.93 -24.55 -5.13
CA ARG A 495 -0.51 -24.35 -4.90
C ARG A 495 -1.13 -25.37 -3.95
N PHE A 496 -0.49 -26.52 -3.78
CA PHE A 496 -0.86 -27.56 -2.82
C PHE A 496 0.06 -27.56 -1.60
N SER A 497 0.62 -26.40 -1.19
CA SER A 497 1.52 -26.28 -0.03
C SER A 497 0.96 -26.89 1.25
N ASN A 498 -0.35 -26.83 1.44
CA ASN A 498 -1.05 -27.42 2.59
C ASN A 498 -1.34 -28.95 2.45
N ILE A 499 -0.70 -29.63 1.50
CA ILE A 499 -0.87 -31.09 1.36
C ILE A 499 -0.10 -31.86 2.43
N GLU A 500 -0.78 -32.67 3.21
CA GLU A 500 -0.14 -33.59 4.14
C GLU A 500 0.18 -34.91 3.44
N PHE A 501 1.46 -35.14 3.09
CA PHE A 501 1.91 -36.41 2.54
C PHE A 501 1.90 -37.51 3.60
N GLN A 502 1.01 -38.50 3.45
CA GLN A 502 0.92 -39.64 4.35
C GLN A 502 2.09 -40.61 4.14
N ASN A 503 2.63 -40.67 2.92
CA ASN A 503 3.79 -41.50 2.59
C ASN A 503 5.03 -40.60 2.45
N GLN A 504 5.97 -40.76 3.38
CA GLN A 504 7.24 -40.03 3.38
C GLN A 504 8.02 -40.21 2.05
N SER A 505 7.85 -41.36 1.34
CA SER A 505 8.49 -41.53 0.02
C SER A 505 7.95 -40.55 -1.03
N ASN A 506 6.71 -40.10 -0.91
CA ASN A 506 6.12 -39.14 -1.81
C ASN A 506 6.64 -37.72 -1.52
N LEU A 507 6.81 -37.35 -0.24
CA LEU A 507 7.47 -36.11 0.15
C LEU A 507 8.94 -36.12 -0.35
N ALA A 508 9.66 -37.21 -0.19
CA ALA A 508 11.02 -37.35 -0.71
C ALA A 508 11.08 -37.20 -2.23
N ALA A 509 10.09 -37.75 -2.94
CA ALA A 509 10.01 -37.63 -4.42
C ALA A 509 9.70 -36.19 -4.85
N ALA A 510 8.82 -35.47 -4.13
CA ALA A 510 8.55 -34.07 -4.36
C ALA A 510 9.81 -33.22 -4.16
N PHE A 511 10.48 -33.37 -3.01
CA PHE A 511 11.73 -32.66 -2.72
C PHE A 511 12.85 -32.96 -3.74
N GLN A 512 13.01 -34.23 -4.14
CA GLN A 512 13.98 -34.58 -5.18
C GLN A 512 13.64 -33.90 -6.51
N GLY A 513 12.35 -33.91 -6.93
CA GLY A 513 11.88 -33.26 -8.16
C GLY A 513 12.17 -31.77 -8.17
N ILE A 514 11.86 -31.07 -7.08
CA ILE A 514 12.17 -29.64 -6.92
C ILE A 514 13.67 -29.39 -6.97
N THR A 515 14.48 -30.20 -6.26
CA THR A 515 15.94 -30.04 -6.24
C THR A 515 16.56 -30.24 -7.63
N GLU A 516 16.03 -31.19 -8.43
CA GLU A 516 16.44 -31.37 -9.82
C GLU A 516 16.06 -30.17 -10.69
N CYS A 517 14.87 -29.58 -10.49
CA CYS A 517 14.40 -28.39 -11.21
C CYS A 517 15.18 -27.12 -10.82
N MET A 518 15.73 -27.03 -9.61
CA MET A 518 16.65 -25.94 -9.23
C MET A 518 17.94 -25.89 -10.07
N GLN A 519 18.30 -27.01 -10.70
CA GLN A 519 19.45 -27.11 -11.58
C GLN A 519 19.07 -27.12 -13.07
N ASP A 520 17.82 -26.78 -13.40
CA ASP A 520 17.32 -26.76 -14.78
C ASP A 520 18.06 -25.71 -15.63
N PRO A 521 18.30 -25.94 -16.93
CA PRO A 521 18.89 -24.93 -17.81
C PRO A 521 17.96 -23.72 -18.03
N GLU A 522 16.65 -23.91 -17.88
CA GLU A 522 15.64 -22.89 -18.13
C GLU A 522 15.38 -22.02 -16.88
N LEU A 523 15.53 -20.71 -17.01
CA LEU A 523 15.39 -19.76 -15.92
C LEU A 523 13.99 -19.80 -15.25
N PRO A 524 12.86 -19.80 -15.99
CA PRO A 524 11.54 -19.87 -15.35
C PRO A 524 11.29 -21.17 -14.58
N VAL A 525 11.93 -22.28 -14.96
CA VAL A 525 11.84 -23.54 -14.22
C VAL A 525 12.56 -23.44 -12.89
N LYS A 526 13.78 -22.83 -12.87
CA LYS A 526 14.52 -22.58 -11.62
C LYS A 526 13.73 -21.70 -10.65
N VAL A 527 13.12 -20.63 -11.14
CA VAL A 527 12.30 -19.74 -10.32
C VAL A 527 11.12 -20.48 -9.69
N GLN A 528 10.38 -21.24 -10.48
CA GLN A 528 9.29 -22.05 -9.97
C GLN A 528 9.76 -23.12 -8.97
N ALA A 529 10.96 -23.67 -9.18
CA ALA A 529 11.55 -24.62 -8.24
C ALA A 529 11.95 -23.93 -6.91
N ALA A 530 12.49 -22.72 -6.95
CA ALA A 530 12.80 -21.93 -5.75
C ALA A 530 11.55 -21.68 -4.91
N LEU A 531 10.45 -21.21 -5.56
CA LEU A 531 9.14 -21.05 -4.89
C LEU A 531 8.58 -22.39 -4.39
N GLY A 532 8.79 -23.49 -5.14
CA GLY A 532 8.39 -24.85 -4.72
C GLY A 532 9.17 -25.35 -3.51
N LEU A 533 10.42 -24.96 -3.38
CA LEU A 533 11.25 -25.32 -2.24
C LEU A 533 10.76 -24.64 -0.96
N GLN A 534 10.34 -23.36 -1.04
CA GLN A 534 9.71 -22.63 0.06
C GLN A 534 8.53 -23.41 0.67
N SER A 535 7.66 -23.97 -0.14
CA SER A 535 6.51 -24.73 0.35
C SER A 535 6.87 -26.04 1.07
N LEU A 536 8.11 -26.51 0.99
CA LEU A 536 8.58 -27.76 1.59
C LEU A 536 9.47 -27.59 2.80
N ILE A 537 10.04 -26.39 3.02
CA ILE A 537 11.08 -26.21 4.09
C ILE A 537 10.56 -26.38 5.51
N HIS A 538 9.27 -26.32 5.73
CA HIS A 538 8.69 -26.56 7.07
C HIS A 538 8.64 -28.04 7.48
N HIS A 539 8.86 -28.97 6.53
CA HIS A 539 8.92 -30.39 6.87
C HIS A 539 10.30 -30.78 7.44
N ASP A 540 10.35 -31.39 8.61
CA ASP A 540 11.61 -31.76 9.29
C ASP A 540 12.54 -32.58 8.38
N PHE A 541 11.99 -33.52 7.60
CA PHE A 541 12.78 -34.31 6.63
C PHE A 541 13.48 -33.41 5.61
N VAL A 542 12.85 -32.37 5.13
CA VAL A 542 13.40 -31.45 4.13
C VAL A 542 14.43 -30.52 4.77
N LYS A 543 14.15 -30.04 6.00
CA LYS A 543 15.11 -29.26 6.79
C LYS A 543 16.42 -30.01 6.96
N ASP A 544 16.36 -31.24 7.47
CA ASP A 544 17.55 -32.07 7.70
C ASP A 544 18.33 -32.35 6.38
N ALA A 545 17.63 -32.51 5.28
CA ALA A 545 18.25 -32.76 3.96
C ALA A 545 18.91 -31.51 3.37
N LEU A 546 18.42 -30.29 3.71
CA LEU A 546 18.94 -29.01 3.21
C LEU A 546 20.20 -28.53 3.96
N ILE A 547 20.28 -28.75 5.26
CA ILE A 547 21.37 -28.26 6.13
C ILE A 547 22.76 -28.48 5.52
N PRO A 548 23.13 -29.68 4.99
CA PRO A 548 24.46 -29.90 4.44
C PRO A 548 24.83 -29.03 3.23
N ASN A 549 23.83 -28.51 2.52
CA ASN A 549 23.98 -27.73 1.28
C ASN A 549 23.41 -26.32 1.39
N LEU A 550 23.05 -25.87 2.59
CA LEU A 550 22.31 -24.64 2.84
C LEU A 550 23.00 -23.40 2.25
N GLN A 551 24.32 -23.27 2.46
CA GLN A 551 25.09 -22.15 1.87
C GLN A 551 25.00 -22.11 0.37
N MET A 552 25.03 -23.26 -0.30
CA MET A 552 24.93 -23.34 -1.77
C MET A 552 23.52 -22.97 -2.24
N VAL A 553 22.48 -23.39 -1.52
CA VAL A 553 21.08 -23.05 -1.85
C VAL A 553 20.86 -21.55 -1.68
N MET A 554 21.32 -20.95 -0.58
CA MET A 554 21.23 -19.51 -0.35
C MET A 554 21.98 -18.72 -1.45
N GLN A 555 23.16 -19.19 -1.84
CA GLN A 555 23.91 -18.56 -2.93
C GLN A 555 23.13 -18.60 -4.25
N GLU A 556 22.46 -19.72 -4.56
CA GLU A 556 21.67 -19.83 -5.80
C GLU A 556 20.40 -18.96 -5.74
N LEU A 557 19.72 -18.86 -4.60
CA LEU A 557 18.58 -17.95 -4.40
C LEU A 557 18.99 -16.49 -4.63
N LEU A 558 20.10 -16.04 -4.02
CA LEU A 558 20.63 -14.68 -4.25
C LEU A 558 21.08 -14.45 -5.70
N ASN A 559 21.61 -15.48 -6.37
CA ASN A 559 21.95 -15.39 -7.79
C ASN A 559 20.70 -15.22 -8.66
N LEU A 560 19.60 -15.95 -8.35
CA LEU A 560 18.32 -15.80 -9.04
C LEU A 560 17.72 -14.40 -8.83
N THR A 561 17.73 -13.90 -7.59
CA THR A 561 17.29 -12.53 -7.27
C THR A 561 18.10 -11.48 -8.06
N ASN A 562 19.42 -11.69 -8.22
CA ASN A 562 20.26 -10.80 -9.02
C ASN A 562 19.96 -10.85 -10.53
N GLN A 563 19.39 -11.93 -11.02
CA GLN A 563 19.08 -12.09 -12.45
C GLN A 563 17.72 -11.53 -12.84
N ILE A 564 16.76 -11.52 -11.91
CA ILE A 564 15.35 -11.33 -12.25
C ILE A 564 14.72 -10.12 -11.56
N ASP A 565 15.26 -9.68 -10.41
CA ASP A 565 14.74 -8.55 -9.62
C ASP A 565 13.23 -8.69 -9.26
N VAL A 566 12.80 -9.88 -8.82
CA VAL A 566 11.41 -10.20 -8.45
C VAL A 566 11.28 -10.33 -6.93
N ASP A 567 10.30 -9.66 -6.34
CA ASP A 567 10.03 -9.66 -4.90
C ASP A 567 9.76 -11.06 -4.34
N THR A 568 9.04 -11.90 -5.07
CA THR A 568 8.73 -13.26 -4.63
C THR A 568 9.97 -14.12 -4.31
N LEU A 569 11.12 -13.86 -4.96
CA LEU A 569 12.39 -14.54 -4.63
C LEU A 569 13.04 -13.99 -3.35
N THR A 570 12.84 -12.72 -3.06
CA THR A 570 13.31 -12.13 -1.79
C THR A 570 12.52 -12.69 -0.61
N THR A 571 11.22 -12.88 -0.75
CA THR A 571 10.37 -13.55 0.25
C THR A 571 10.82 -14.99 0.52
N VAL A 572 11.18 -15.76 -0.53
CA VAL A 572 11.77 -17.10 -0.35
C VAL A 572 13.07 -17.01 0.47
N THR A 573 13.93 -16.05 0.15
CA THR A 573 15.21 -15.87 0.84
C THR A 573 15.01 -15.49 2.32
N GLU A 574 14.04 -14.62 2.61
CA GLU A 574 13.66 -14.22 3.96
C GLU A 574 13.21 -15.42 4.80
N GLU A 575 12.29 -16.21 4.29
CA GLU A 575 11.78 -17.40 4.98
C GLU A 575 12.87 -18.46 5.22
N PHE A 576 13.83 -18.61 4.27
CA PHE A 576 15.01 -19.45 4.50
C PHE A 576 15.89 -18.91 5.63
N VAL A 577 16.07 -17.59 5.72
CA VAL A 577 16.81 -16.96 6.82
C VAL A 577 16.12 -17.21 8.15
N GLU A 578 14.80 -17.08 8.21
CA GLU A 578 14.01 -17.34 9.42
C GLU A 578 14.12 -18.81 9.87
N VAL A 579 13.84 -19.75 8.95
CA VAL A 579 13.82 -21.20 9.27
C VAL A 579 15.19 -21.76 9.63
N PHE A 580 16.27 -21.24 9.04
CA PHE A 580 17.64 -21.74 9.17
C PHE A 580 18.60 -20.76 9.86
N SER A 581 18.09 -19.85 10.68
CA SER A 581 18.86 -18.77 11.29
C SER A 581 20.11 -19.26 12.04
N ALA A 582 20.00 -20.34 12.81
CA ALA A 582 21.10 -20.92 13.58
C ALA A 582 22.22 -21.48 12.66
N GLU A 583 21.86 -22.13 11.59
CA GLU A 583 22.77 -22.71 10.61
C GLU A 583 23.41 -21.65 9.70
N LEU A 584 22.71 -20.53 9.46
CA LEU A 584 23.19 -19.41 8.65
C LEU A 584 24.08 -18.44 9.42
N ALA A 585 24.01 -18.40 10.75
CA ALA A 585 24.80 -17.48 11.58
C ALA A 585 26.31 -17.44 11.23
N PRO A 586 27.00 -18.56 10.93
CA PRO A 586 28.41 -18.56 10.54
C PRO A 586 28.68 -17.84 9.20
N PHE A 587 27.67 -17.64 8.39
CA PHE A 587 27.76 -17.04 7.03
C PHE A 587 27.08 -15.68 6.95
N ALA A 588 26.53 -15.17 8.04
CA ALA A 588 25.69 -13.98 8.09
C ALA A 588 26.36 -12.75 7.44
N VAL A 589 27.62 -12.47 7.75
CA VAL A 589 28.37 -11.35 7.16
C VAL A 589 28.52 -11.51 5.65
N GLN A 590 28.80 -12.72 5.16
CA GLN A 590 28.94 -12.99 3.73
C GLN A 590 27.58 -12.79 3.00
N LEU A 591 26.50 -13.26 3.59
CA LEU A 591 25.14 -13.06 3.05
C LEU A 591 24.78 -11.57 3.01
N CYS A 592 25.04 -10.81 4.08
CA CYS A 592 24.82 -9.37 4.13
C CYS A 592 25.64 -8.61 3.07
N VAL A 593 26.90 -9.01 2.81
CA VAL A 593 27.71 -8.42 1.73
C VAL A 593 27.04 -8.61 0.38
N GLN A 594 26.54 -9.80 0.09
CA GLN A 594 25.87 -10.09 -1.18
C GLN A 594 24.54 -9.33 -1.31
N MET A 595 23.71 -9.32 -0.27
CA MET A 595 22.44 -8.58 -0.24
C MET A 595 22.69 -7.07 -0.39
N ARG A 596 23.68 -6.51 0.30
CA ARG A 596 24.12 -5.11 0.11
C ARG A 596 24.49 -4.82 -1.35
N ASP A 597 25.30 -5.66 -1.96
CA ASP A 597 25.78 -5.44 -3.32
C ASP A 597 24.63 -5.52 -4.33
N THR A 598 23.69 -6.47 -4.14
CA THR A 598 22.46 -6.57 -4.92
C THR A 598 21.61 -5.32 -4.75
N PHE A 599 21.36 -4.88 -3.53
CA PHE A 599 20.57 -3.70 -3.21
C PHE A 599 21.15 -2.43 -3.87
N LEU A 600 22.45 -2.19 -3.73
CA LEU A 600 23.10 -1.01 -4.33
C LEU A 600 23.07 -1.05 -5.86
N ARG A 601 23.10 -2.25 -6.48
CA ARG A 601 22.92 -2.42 -7.92
C ARG A 601 21.49 -2.01 -8.32
N LEU A 602 20.46 -2.55 -7.64
CA LEU A 602 19.07 -2.22 -7.91
C LEU A 602 18.81 -0.73 -7.86
N LEU A 603 19.28 -0.05 -6.82
CA LEU A 603 19.10 1.40 -6.70
C LEU A 603 19.81 2.20 -7.77
N LYS A 604 21.00 1.76 -8.21
CA LYS A 604 21.71 2.40 -9.31
C LYS A 604 20.95 2.24 -10.63
N ASP A 605 20.40 1.05 -10.89
CA ASP A 605 19.59 0.78 -12.06
C ASP A 605 18.30 1.62 -12.06
N LEU A 606 17.67 1.81 -10.87
CA LEU A 606 16.53 2.71 -10.68
C LEU A 606 16.88 4.17 -11.01
N GLU A 607 18.02 4.68 -10.56
CA GLU A 607 18.48 6.03 -10.89
C GLU A 607 18.67 6.20 -12.41
N GLU A 608 19.30 5.23 -13.07
CA GLU A 608 19.52 5.27 -14.52
C GLU A 608 18.19 5.21 -15.31
N THR A 609 17.22 4.44 -14.83
CA THR A 609 15.89 4.34 -15.45
C THR A 609 15.10 5.64 -15.27
N GLN A 610 15.12 6.26 -14.10
CA GLN A 610 14.45 7.55 -13.87
C GLN A 610 15.03 8.68 -14.74
N TYR A 611 16.34 8.66 -15.05
CA TYR A 611 16.95 9.62 -15.98
C TYR A 611 16.46 9.44 -17.43
N ASN A 612 16.12 8.22 -17.82
CA ASN A 612 15.64 7.91 -19.18
C ASN A 612 14.14 8.15 -19.37
N ILE A 613 13.32 8.03 -18.31
CA ILE A 613 11.86 8.24 -18.33
C ILE A 613 11.48 9.73 -18.53
N VAL A 614 12.37 10.66 -18.34
CA VAL A 614 12.08 12.10 -18.57
C VAL A 614 11.78 12.41 -20.05
N ASP A 615 12.08 11.49 -20.98
CA ASP A 615 11.93 11.70 -22.42
C ASP A 615 10.80 10.89 -23.11
N GLU A 616 10.13 9.91 -22.50
CA GLU A 616 9.11 9.09 -23.18
C GLU A 616 7.75 9.09 -22.50
N ASP A 617 6.76 9.53 -23.25
CA ASP A 617 5.31 9.36 -23.17
C ASP A 617 4.63 9.01 -21.81
N PHE A 618 4.13 10.03 -21.15
CA PHE A 618 3.17 9.97 -20.03
C PHE A 618 1.80 9.31 -20.39
N ASN A 619 1.66 8.71 -21.57
CA ASN A 619 0.47 7.94 -21.96
C ASN A 619 0.56 6.44 -21.63
N ASN A 620 1.70 5.94 -21.27
CA ASN A 620 1.91 4.59 -20.76
C ASN A 620 2.12 4.64 -19.25
N ALA A 621 1.05 4.82 -18.49
CA ALA A 621 1.04 4.52 -17.04
C ALA A 621 1.24 3.00 -16.76
N ILE A 622 1.72 2.27 -17.75
CA ILE A 622 2.04 0.83 -17.71
C ILE A 622 3.56 0.61 -17.57
N ASP A 623 4.42 1.58 -17.96
CA ASP A 623 5.89 1.47 -17.82
C ASP A 623 6.41 1.93 -16.45
N LEU A 624 5.54 2.18 -15.47
CA LEU A 624 5.90 2.30 -14.07
C LEU A 624 6.18 0.92 -13.41
N ASP A 625 5.82 -0.18 -14.09
CA ASP A 625 5.95 -1.54 -13.56
C ASP A 625 7.41 -1.93 -13.25
N GLY A 626 8.32 -1.76 -14.18
CA GLY A 626 9.72 -2.17 -13.95
C GLY A 626 10.49 -1.32 -12.91
N THR A 627 10.02 -0.11 -12.57
CA THR A 627 10.55 0.66 -11.42
C THR A 627 9.92 0.19 -10.11
N SER A 628 8.65 -0.24 -10.13
CA SER A 628 7.96 -0.80 -8.99
C SER A 628 8.62 -2.11 -8.52
N ASP A 629 8.92 -3.02 -9.46
CA ASP A 629 9.50 -4.33 -9.13
C ASP A 629 10.88 -4.22 -8.49
N LYS A 630 11.75 -3.36 -9.03
CA LYS A 630 13.07 -3.11 -8.45
C LYS A 630 12.99 -2.50 -7.04
N THR A 631 12.02 -1.62 -6.82
CA THR A 631 11.76 -1.06 -5.49
C THR A 631 11.27 -2.16 -4.54
N MET A 632 10.33 -3.00 -4.97
CA MET A 632 9.83 -4.12 -4.17
C MET A 632 10.92 -5.15 -3.88
N ALA A 633 11.77 -5.49 -4.85
CA ALA A 633 12.92 -6.36 -4.64
C ALA A 633 13.94 -5.74 -3.64
N ALA A 634 14.16 -4.42 -3.70
CA ALA A 634 14.99 -3.72 -2.73
C ALA A 634 14.39 -3.73 -1.32
N THR A 635 13.08 -3.53 -1.20
CA THR A 635 12.29 -3.68 0.05
C THR A 635 12.47 -5.07 0.64
N GLY A 636 12.24 -6.13 -0.15
CA GLY A 636 12.39 -7.50 0.30
C GLY A 636 13.81 -7.85 0.78
N LEU A 637 14.85 -7.29 0.12
CA LEU A 637 16.24 -7.46 0.59
C LEU A 637 16.47 -6.78 1.96
N LEU A 638 15.92 -5.59 2.19
CA LEU A 638 16.03 -4.92 3.48
C LEU A 638 15.32 -5.71 4.58
N LYS A 639 14.13 -6.24 4.32
CA LYS A 639 13.41 -7.12 5.27
C LYS A 639 14.22 -8.37 5.59
N THR A 640 14.76 -9.04 4.57
CA THR A 640 15.64 -10.21 4.78
C THR A 640 16.87 -9.87 5.63
N ILE A 641 17.45 -8.68 5.45
CA ILE A 641 18.58 -8.21 6.26
C ILE A 641 18.14 -8.00 7.73
N SER A 642 17.00 -7.36 7.96
CA SER A 642 16.45 -7.16 9.32
C SER A 642 16.17 -8.50 10.01
N THR A 643 15.49 -9.42 9.32
CA THR A 643 15.22 -10.78 9.81
C THR A 643 16.52 -11.51 10.17
N LEU A 644 17.55 -11.43 9.30
CA LEU A 644 18.84 -12.04 9.58
C LEU A 644 19.49 -11.44 10.84
N ILE A 645 19.49 -10.12 11.00
CA ILE A 645 20.08 -9.45 12.18
C ILE A 645 19.35 -9.86 13.46
N LEU A 646 18.03 -9.85 13.45
CA LEU A 646 17.20 -10.18 14.63
C LEU A 646 17.32 -11.65 15.03
N SER A 647 17.53 -12.54 14.05
CA SER A 647 17.67 -13.98 14.28
C SER A 647 19.06 -14.41 14.81
N LEU A 648 20.04 -13.49 14.80
CA LEU A 648 21.42 -13.82 15.21
C LEU A 648 21.59 -13.69 16.73
N ASP A 649 21.67 -14.82 17.43
CA ASP A 649 22.14 -14.87 18.83
C ASP A 649 23.68 -14.91 18.86
N THR A 650 24.32 -13.78 18.53
CA THR A 650 25.73 -13.74 18.15
C THR A 650 26.61 -12.83 19.02
N THR A 651 27.92 -12.94 18.79
CA THR A 651 28.96 -12.15 19.47
C THR A 651 28.99 -10.69 19.00
N PRO A 652 29.39 -9.73 19.86
CA PRO A 652 29.48 -8.31 19.50
C PRO A 652 30.39 -8.01 18.30
N GLU A 653 31.40 -8.86 18.04
CA GLU A 653 32.31 -8.70 16.91
C GLU A 653 31.61 -8.86 15.56
N ILE A 654 30.74 -9.85 15.43
CA ILE A 654 29.94 -10.08 14.19
C ILE A 654 28.98 -8.92 13.94
N PHE A 655 28.32 -8.42 14.97
CA PHE A 655 27.43 -7.25 14.83
C PHE A 655 28.18 -6.01 14.37
N SER A 656 29.38 -5.74 14.88
CA SER A 656 30.19 -4.60 14.42
C SER A 656 30.54 -4.72 12.94
N GLU A 657 30.83 -5.93 12.44
CA GLU A 657 31.12 -6.19 11.04
C GLU A 657 29.86 -6.03 10.16
N LEU A 658 28.72 -6.52 10.63
CA LEU A 658 27.41 -6.34 9.96
C LEU A 658 27.02 -4.86 9.84
N GLN A 659 27.11 -4.08 10.93
CA GLN A 659 26.82 -2.65 10.92
C GLN A 659 27.69 -1.89 9.91
N ASN A 660 29.01 -2.21 9.85
CA ASN A 660 29.91 -1.60 8.88
C ASN A 660 29.59 -2.02 7.44
N THR A 661 29.12 -3.26 7.25
CA THR A 661 28.71 -3.76 5.92
C THR A 661 27.44 -3.07 5.43
N LEU A 662 26.49 -2.76 6.33
CA LEU A 662 25.22 -2.15 6.01
C LEU A 662 25.23 -0.62 5.97
N LEU A 663 26.25 0.02 6.53
CA LEU A 663 26.39 1.47 6.53
C LEU A 663 26.24 2.10 5.11
N PRO A 664 26.79 1.53 4.01
CA PRO A 664 26.55 2.06 2.67
C PRO A 664 25.10 2.00 2.23
N VAL A 665 24.34 0.97 2.61
CA VAL A 665 22.89 0.82 2.31
C VAL A 665 22.11 1.94 2.97
N ILE A 666 22.28 2.08 4.28
CA ILE A 666 21.62 3.12 5.10
C ILE A 666 21.99 4.52 4.58
N THR A 667 23.28 4.77 4.39
CA THR A 667 23.76 6.09 3.96
C THR A 667 23.24 6.46 2.57
N TYR A 668 23.26 5.53 1.62
CA TYR A 668 22.79 5.79 0.26
C TYR A 668 21.30 6.11 0.24
N THR A 669 20.46 5.28 0.89
CA THR A 669 19.01 5.44 0.93
C THR A 669 18.60 6.78 1.56
N LEU A 670 19.15 7.10 2.73
CA LEU A 670 18.79 8.32 3.46
C LEU A 670 19.34 9.58 2.77
N GLN A 671 20.57 9.59 2.28
CA GLN A 671 21.16 10.76 1.59
C GLN A 671 20.52 11.06 0.25
N LYS A 672 20.03 10.03 -0.46
CA LYS A 672 19.32 10.20 -1.74
C LYS A 672 17.84 10.55 -1.53
N GLY A 673 17.31 10.38 -0.34
CA GLY A 673 15.92 10.65 -0.03
C GLY A 673 14.97 9.69 -0.76
N ILE A 674 15.29 8.38 -0.79
CA ILE A 674 14.47 7.35 -1.42
C ILE A 674 13.36 6.96 -0.45
N VAL A 675 12.30 7.78 -0.45
CA VAL A 675 11.20 7.69 0.53
C VAL A 675 10.46 6.35 0.50
N ASP A 676 10.39 5.70 -0.65
CA ASP A 676 9.71 4.40 -0.83
C ASP A 676 10.42 3.24 -0.09
N LEU A 677 11.62 3.47 0.49
CA LEU A 677 12.40 2.50 1.24
C LEU A 677 12.66 2.95 2.69
N TYR A 678 11.98 3.99 3.16
CA TYR A 678 12.24 4.52 4.51
C TYR A 678 11.79 3.56 5.60
N ASP A 679 10.65 2.93 5.44
CA ASP A 679 10.11 1.95 6.36
C ASP A 679 11.18 0.86 6.65
N GLU A 680 11.60 0.16 5.63
CA GLU A 680 12.55 -0.96 5.78
C GLU A 680 13.97 -0.52 6.16
N VAL A 681 14.43 0.65 5.73
CA VAL A 681 15.77 1.10 6.16
C VAL A 681 15.79 1.53 7.61
N PHE A 682 14.69 2.07 8.13
CA PHE A 682 14.57 2.35 9.57
C PHE A 682 14.44 1.06 10.38
N ASP A 683 13.77 0.03 9.85
CA ASP A 683 13.76 -1.31 10.45
C ASP A 683 15.16 -1.93 10.54
N VAL A 684 15.98 -1.78 9.49
CA VAL A 684 17.39 -2.21 9.53
C VAL A 684 18.19 -1.47 10.63
N ILE A 685 17.97 -0.15 10.78
CA ILE A 685 18.63 0.64 11.81
C ILE A 685 18.15 0.22 13.21
N ASP A 686 16.83 0.01 13.35
CA ASP A 686 16.23 -0.51 14.59
C ASP A 686 16.83 -1.86 14.95
N SER A 687 16.78 -2.83 14.02
CA SER A 687 17.35 -4.17 14.20
C SER A 687 18.84 -4.13 14.63
N CYS A 688 19.65 -3.25 14.01
CA CYS A 688 21.07 -3.06 14.35
C CYS A 688 21.30 -2.50 15.75
N THR A 689 20.39 -1.68 16.26
CA THR A 689 20.52 -1.03 17.57
C THR A 689 19.87 -1.87 18.69
N PHE A 690 18.72 -2.50 18.41
CA PHE A 690 17.98 -3.36 19.32
C PHE A 690 18.74 -4.63 19.67
N SER A 691 19.22 -5.37 18.65
CA SER A 691 19.90 -6.67 18.88
C SER A 691 21.15 -6.57 19.75
N THR A 692 21.86 -5.45 19.70
CA THR A 692 23.07 -5.24 20.49
C THR A 692 22.79 -4.66 21.89
N LYS A 693 21.63 -4.06 22.09
CA LYS A 693 21.29 -3.25 23.28
C LYS A 693 22.41 -2.25 23.66
N GLN A 694 23.15 -1.81 22.66
CA GLN A 694 24.26 -0.84 22.77
C GLN A 694 24.42 -0.11 21.44
N ILE A 695 24.68 1.18 21.49
CA ILE A 695 24.88 2.00 20.30
C ILE A 695 26.38 2.10 19.98
N SER A 696 26.79 1.52 18.88
CA SER A 696 28.16 1.57 18.39
C SER A 696 28.55 2.95 17.87
N PRO A 697 29.84 3.29 17.79
CA PRO A 697 30.30 4.54 17.17
C PRO A 697 29.84 4.71 15.71
N THR A 698 29.73 3.60 14.96
CA THR A 698 29.19 3.59 13.58
C THR A 698 27.72 4.03 13.57
N MET A 699 26.91 3.50 14.48
CA MET A 699 25.50 3.86 14.56
C MET A 699 25.27 5.30 15.07
N TRP A 700 26.14 5.86 15.91
CA TRP A 700 26.05 7.29 16.25
C TRP A 700 26.22 8.23 15.05
N ASN A 701 26.98 7.84 14.02
CA ASN A 701 27.02 8.60 12.78
C ASN A 701 25.70 8.49 11.99
N VAL A 702 25.00 7.37 12.11
CA VAL A 702 23.68 7.17 11.50
C VAL A 702 22.62 8.05 12.17
N PHE A 703 22.72 8.28 13.48
CA PHE A 703 21.80 9.19 14.18
C PHE A 703 21.78 10.61 13.58
N GLU A 704 22.94 11.18 13.30
CA GLU A 704 23.01 12.48 12.65
C GLU A 704 22.37 12.46 11.26
N LEU A 705 22.53 11.36 10.53
CA LEU A 705 21.91 11.18 9.22
C LEU A 705 20.39 11.07 9.30
N ILE A 706 19.85 10.36 10.30
CA ILE A 706 18.40 10.31 10.57
C ILE A 706 17.85 11.73 10.80
N TYR A 707 18.53 12.52 11.64
CA TYR A 707 18.13 13.90 11.89
C TYR A 707 18.14 14.75 10.61
N GLN A 708 19.17 14.62 9.78
CA GLN A 708 19.25 15.36 8.50
C GLN A 708 18.13 14.89 7.53
N THR A 709 17.81 13.61 7.51
CA THR A 709 16.71 13.06 6.72
C THR A 709 15.37 13.62 7.17
N PHE A 710 15.11 13.66 8.48
CA PHE A 710 13.91 14.29 9.03
C PHE A 710 13.77 15.76 8.58
N LYS A 711 14.85 16.53 8.59
CA LYS A 711 14.84 17.97 8.20
C LYS A 711 14.66 18.19 6.70
N THR A 712 14.86 17.19 5.85
CA THR A 712 14.83 17.33 4.39
C THR A 712 13.65 16.63 3.74
N SER A 713 13.60 15.30 3.77
CA SER A 713 12.63 14.46 3.05
C SER A 713 11.77 13.58 3.95
N GLY A 714 12.12 13.43 5.22
CA GLY A 714 11.54 12.44 6.12
C GLY A 714 10.62 13.02 7.20
N ILE A 715 10.17 14.27 7.08
CA ILE A 715 9.32 14.88 8.11
C ILE A 715 7.96 14.17 8.30
N ASP A 716 7.46 13.51 7.25
CA ASP A 716 6.22 12.75 7.26
C ASP A 716 6.45 11.26 7.63
N TYR A 717 7.66 10.88 8.04
CA TYR A 717 8.10 9.50 8.34
C TYR A 717 8.65 9.37 9.77
N LEU A 718 8.11 10.16 10.70
CA LEU A 718 8.55 10.09 12.10
C LEU A 718 8.13 8.79 12.77
N GLU A 719 7.02 8.20 12.35
CA GLU A 719 6.52 6.93 12.85
C GLU A 719 7.54 5.81 12.60
N GLU A 720 8.06 5.73 11.38
CA GLU A 720 9.08 4.76 10.98
C GLU A 720 10.45 5.00 11.65
N MET A 721 10.77 6.27 11.95
CA MET A 721 12.01 6.63 12.67
C MET A 721 11.96 6.32 14.17
N LEU A 722 10.76 6.24 14.72
CA LEU A 722 10.54 6.23 16.18
C LEU A 722 11.21 5.06 16.89
N PRO A 723 11.12 3.77 16.43
CA PRO A 723 11.78 2.65 17.08
C PRO A 723 13.30 2.84 17.16
N ALA A 724 13.92 3.23 16.04
CA ALA A 724 15.36 3.49 16.01
C ALA A 724 15.75 4.64 16.94
N LEU A 725 15.02 5.76 16.94
CA LEU A 725 15.30 6.91 17.81
C LEU A 725 15.15 6.57 19.29
N ASP A 726 14.17 5.74 19.65
CA ASP A 726 14.02 5.25 21.00
C ASP A 726 15.22 4.41 21.46
N ASN A 727 15.70 3.49 20.61
CA ASN A 727 16.91 2.72 20.90
C ASN A 727 18.14 3.60 21.17
N TYR A 728 18.30 4.70 20.42
CA TYR A 728 19.37 5.67 20.67
C TYR A 728 19.24 6.35 22.04
N ILE A 729 18.03 6.62 22.48
CA ILE A 729 17.76 7.26 23.77
C ILE A 729 17.90 6.23 24.91
N SER A 730 17.33 5.04 24.76
CA SER A 730 17.28 4.01 25.79
C SER A 730 18.63 3.31 25.97
N TYR A 731 19.13 2.66 24.91
CA TYR A 731 20.41 1.90 24.97
C TYR A 731 21.63 2.81 24.87
N GLY A 732 21.47 4.02 24.31
CA GLY A 732 22.52 5.04 24.20
C GLY A 732 22.52 6.09 25.32
N ALA A 733 21.75 5.90 26.41
CA ALA A 733 21.48 6.93 27.42
C ALA A 733 22.76 7.57 28.00
N GLU A 734 23.81 6.78 28.23
CA GLU A 734 25.09 7.31 28.75
C GLU A 734 25.76 8.33 27.84
N VAL A 735 25.72 8.14 26.53
CA VAL A 735 26.29 9.06 25.55
C VAL A 735 25.33 10.22 25.34
N PHE A 736 24.05 9.94 25.24
CA PHE A 736 22.98 10.91 25.00
C PHE A 736 22.97 12.00 26.10
N VAL A 737 23.03 11.62 27.38
CA VAL A 737 23.04 12.61 28.50
C VAL A 737 24.30 13.46 28.57
N LYS A 738 25.41 12.99 28.00
CA LYS A 738 26.70 13.72 27.98
C LYS A 738 26.85 14.60 26.75
N THR A 739 25.98 14.49 25.75
CA THR A 739 26.11 15.17 24.45
C THR A 739 24.91 16.08 24.20
N PRO A 740 24.99 17.39 24.59
CA PRO A 740 23.86 18.33 24.43
C PRO A 740 23.34 18.46 23.00
N ASP A 741 24.21 18.28 22.01
CA ASP A 741 23.80 18.40 20.59
C ASP A 741 22.78 17.30 20.21
N LEU A 742 22.94 16.05 20.70
CA LEU A 742 22.00 14.96 20.45
C LEU A 742 20.64 15.25 21.11
N GLN A 743 20.67 15.79 22.36
CA GLN A 743 19.44 16.20 23.04
C GLN A 743 18.74 17.32 22.28
N GLY A 744 19.52 18.28 21.76
CA GLY A 744 19.01 19.39 20.94
C GLY A 744 18.35 18.91 19.65
N MET A 745 18.89 17.90 18.98
CA MET A 745 18.31 17.29 17.77
C MET A 745 16.96 16.64 18.05
N ILE A 746 16.85 15.84 19.11
CA ILE A 746 15.57 15.24 19.53
C ILE A 746 14.55 16.31 19.89
N TYR A 747 14.96 17.34 20.67
CA TYR A 747 14.08 18.45 20.99
C TYR A 747 13.57 19.18 19.73
N ASP A 748 14.44 19.43 18.76
CA ASP A 748 14.08 20.07 17.49
C ASP A 748 13.09 19.24 16.65
N ILE A 749 13.26 17.91 16.62
CA ILE A 749 12.28 17.00 16.01
C ILE A 749 10.91 17.17 16.67
N VAL A 750 10.87 17.00 17.98
CA VAL A 750 9.65 17.09 18.79
C VAL A 750 8.99 18.47 18.63
N GLU A 751 9.76 19.55 18.74
CA GLU A 751 9.24 20.92 18.61
C GLU A 751 8.69 21.18 17.21
N THR A 752 9.38 20.71 16.16
CA THR A 752 8.95 20.85 14.76
C THR A 752 7.60 20.17 14.54
N VAL A 753 7.43 18.93 15.04
CA VAL A 753 6.18 18.17 14.88
C VAL A 753 5.04 18.77 15.69
N MET A 754 5.27 19.05 16.97
CA MET A 754 4.21 19.59 17.85
C MET A 754 3.68 20.96 17.43
N LYS A 755 4.52 21.78 16.77
CA LYS A 755 4.14 23.10 16.25
C LYS A 755 3.69 23.12 14.80
N SER A 756 3.74 22.02 14.08
CA SER A 756 3.37 21.95 12.67
C SER A 756 1.86 21.98 12.49
N ASP A 757 1.36 22.87 11.63
CA ASP A 757 -0.03 22.86 11.16
C ASP A 757 -0.28 21.84 10.04
N ARG A 758 0.78 21.24 9.47
CA ARG A 758 0.72 20.31 8.35
C ARG A 758 0.62 18.86 8.80
N LEU A 759 1.28 18.51 9.90
CA LEU A 759 1.38 17.16 10.39
C LEU A 759 0.13 16.75 11.19
N GLY A 760 -0.16 15.44 11.18
CA GLY A 760 -1.34 14.86 11.78
C GLY A 760 -1.23 14.59 13.28
N ASP A 761 -2.28 14.00 13.84
CA ASP A 761 -2.32 13.61 15.24
C ASP A 761 -1.41 12.42 15.54
N VAL A 762 -1.21 11.52 14.58
CA VAL A 762 -0.28 10.37 14.70
C VAL A 762 1.16 10.87 14.87
N ASP A 763 1.60 11.82 14.05
CA ASP A 763 2.94 12.40 14.19
C ASP A 763 3.17 13.04 15.55
N ARG A 764 2.13 13.73 16.08
CA ARG A 764 2.19 14.34 17.43
C ARG A 764 2.25 13.30 18.54
N VAL A 765 1.57 12.15 18.37
CA VAL A 765 1.70 11.00 19.27
C VAL A 765 3.15 10.49 19.28
N CYS A 766 3.77 10.32 18.11
CA CYS A 766 5.19 9.93 18.01
C CYS A 766 6.13 10.92 18.70
N ALA A 767 5.87 12.22 18.56
CA ALA A 767 6.63 13.25 19.29
C ALA A 767 6.46 13.14 20.81
N CYS A 768 5.26 12.84 21.30
CA CYS A 768 5.02 12.61 22.73
C CYS A 768 5.74 11.34 23.24
N LYS A 769 5.76 10.25 22.45
CA LYS A 769 6.52 9.03 22.76
C LYS A 769 8.03 9.32 22.89
N LEU A 770 8.60 10.15 22.02
CA LEU A 770 10.01 10.59 22.14
C LEU A 770 10.26 11.39 23.42
N ILE A 771 9.35 12.27 23.80
CA ILE A 771 9.47 12.98 25.10
C ILE A 771 9.44 11.98 26.26
N GLU A 772 8.55 11.02 26.23
CA GLU A 772 8.45 9.96 27.23
C GLU A 772 9.75 9.18 27.34
N SER A 773 10.30 8.72 26.20
CA SER A 773 11.58 7.99 26.17
C SER A 773 12.71 8.80 26.81
N VAL A 774 12.82 10.09 26.49
CA VAL A 774 13.83 10.99 27.08
C VAL A 774 13.64 11.13 28.60
N LEU A 775 12.41 11.34 29.07
CA LEU A 775 12.13 11.55 30.50
C LEU A 775 12.33 10.27 31.33
N LEU A 776 12.01 9.10 30.77
CA LEU A 776 12.17 7.82 31.44
C LEU A 776 13.65 7.38 31.51
N ASN A 777 14.36 7.44 30.37
CA ASN A 777 15.72 6.90 30.25
C ASN A 777 16.83 7.88 30.74
N CYS A 778 16.58 9.20 30.68
CA CYS A 778 17.58 10.23 31.03
C CYS A 778 17.31 10.88 32.39
N ARG A 779 16.76 10.13 33.34
CA ARG A 779 16.32 10.67 34.64
C ARG A 779 17.42 11.39 35.40
N GLY A 780 17.16 12.65 35.81
CA GLY A 780 18.09 13.51 36.54
C GLY A 780 19.13 14.25 35.69
N HIS A 781 19.08 14.11 34.37
CA HIS A 781 20.06 14.74 33.46
C HIS A 781 19.45 15.74 32.46
N VAL A 782 18.12 15.79 32.35
CA VAL A 782 17.42 16.61 31.34
C VAL A 782 16.47 17.64 31.97
N ASP A 783 16.78 18.12 33.18
CA ASP A 783 15.94 19.09 33.92
C ASP A 783 15.58 20.32 33.09
N HIS A 784 16.49 20.78 32.26
CA HIS A 784 16.32 21.96 31.40
C HIS A 784 15.34 21.77 30.24
N TYR A 785 14.98 20.54 29.88
CA TYR A 785 13.96 20.23 28.89
C TYR A 785 12.56 20.02 29.49
N VAL A 786 12.41 19.88 30.81
CA VAL A 786 11.12 19.65 31.46
C VAL A 786 10.13 20.79 31.12
N GLU A 787 10.52 22.05 31.30
CA GLU A 787 9.65 23.18 31.01
C GLU A 787 9.32 23.28 29.49
N PRO A 788 10.28 23.21 28.55
CA PRO A 788 10.00 23.15 27.14
C PRO A 788 9.02 22.04 26.73
N PHE A 789 9.19 20.82 27.23
CA PHE A 789 8.27 19.70 26.94
C PHE A 789 6.85 19.94 27.46
N LEU A 790 6.74 20.48 28.67
CA LEU A 790 5.44 20.86 29.25
C LEU A 790 4.72 21.91 28.37
N ILE A 791 5.45 22.91 27.86
CA ILE A 791 4.87 23.95 27.00
C ILE A 791 4.28 23.31 25.75
N LEU A 792 5.01 22.37 25.11
CA LEU A 792 4.55 21.67 23.91
C LEU A 792 3.31 20.80 24.19
N ALA A 793 3.27 20.09 25.32
CA ALA A 793 2.11 19.28 25.69
C ALA A 793 0.88 20.11 26.06
N PHE A 794 1.06 21.28 26.70
CA PHE A 794 -0.05 22.15 27.10
C PHE A 794 -0.69 22.91 25.94
N GLU A 795 -0.05 23.02 24.80
CA GLU A 795 -0.65 23.67 23.64
C GLU A 795 -1.88 22.90 23.13
N PRO A 796 -1.84 21.59 22.84
CA PRO A 796 -3.02 20.79 22.52
C PRO A 796 -3.94 20.60 23.75
N LEU A 797 -3.41 20.39 24.96
CA LEU A 797 -4.23 20.23 26.17
C LEU A 797 -5.09 21.45 26.49
N GLY A 798 -4.70 22.66 26.09
CA GLY A 798 -5.52 23.87 26.20
C GLY A 798 -6.81 23.85 25.38
N ARG A 799 -6.89 22.95 24.39
CA ARG A 799 -8.03 22.71 23.49
C ARG A 799 -8.49 21.25 23.50
N ILE A 800 -8.35 20.57 24.63
CA ILE A 800 -8.57 19.12 24.76
C ILE A 800 -9.94 18.64 24.27
N GLU A 801 -10.99 19.47 24.39
CA GLU A 801 -12.34 19.15 23.92
C GLU A 801 -12.46 19.18 22.39
N GLU A 802 -11.54 19.83 21.70
CA GLU A 802 -11.49 19.93 20.23
C GLU A 802 -10.73 18.76 19.62
N ILE A 803 -9.90 18.04 20.40
CA ILE A 803 -9.14 16.88 19.93
C ILE A 803 -10.10 15.71 19.78
N SER A 804 -10.26 15.18 18.59
CA SER A 804 -11.05 13.98 18.33
C SER A 804 -10.26 12.69 18.63
N ASN A 805 -8.97 12.67 18.34
CA ASN A 805 -8.09 11.52 18.55
C ASN A 805 -7.84 11.27 20.05
N VAL A 806 -8.28 10.10 20.54
CA VAL A 806 -8.16 9.71 21.95
C VAL A 806 -6.71 9.45 22.33
N ALA A 807 -5.91 8.84 21.45
CA ALA A 807 -4.50 8.56 21.70
C ALA A 807 -3.71 9.85 21.93
N LEU A 808 -3.87 10.87 21.08
CA LEU A 808 -3.22 12.17 21.28
C LEU A 808 -3.57 12.81 22.63
N LYS A 809 -4.83 12.69 23.06
CA LYS A 809 -5.23 13.17 24.41
C LYS A 809 -4.44 12.50 25.52
N VAL A 810 -4.36 11.16 25.45
CA VAL A 810 -3.67 10.33 26.46
C VAL A 810 -2.19 10.68 26.46
N TYR A 811 -1.52 10.66 25.32
CA TYR A 811 -0.08 10.92 25.23
C TYR A 811 0.32 12.35 25.65
N CYS A 812 -0.49 13.36 25.32
CA CYS A 812 -0.25 14.71 25.83
C CYS A 812 -0.37 14.79 27.36
N ILE A 813 -1.29 14.05 27.98
CA ILE A 813 -1.38 13.95 29.44
C ILE A 813 -0.16 13.17 29.97
N GLU A 814 0.24 12.11 29.32
CA GLU A 814 1.40 11.27 29.70
C GLU A 814 2.71 12.06 29.72
N VAL A 815 2.93 12.98 28.81
CA VAL A 815 4.10 13.89 28.87
C VAL A 815 4.18 14.59 30.22
N VAL A 816 3.06 15.10 30.72
CA VAL A 816 3.04 15.80 32.03
C VAL A 816 3.17 14.81 33.18
N VAL A 817 2.55 13.62 33.06
CA VAL A 817 2.66 12.53 34.05
C VAL A 817 4.10 12.02 34.12
N ASN A 818 4.76 11.83 32.97
CA ASN A 818 6.18 11.47 32.91
C ASN A 818 7.08 12.55 33.52
N ALA A 819 6.80 13.84 33.28
CA ALA A 819 7.54 14.93 33.91
C ALA A 819 7.36 14.95 35.43
N LEU A 820 6.16 14.63 35.95
CA LEU A 820 5.92 14.45 37.38
C LEU A 820 6.66 13.24 37.96
N PHE A 821 6.73 12.14 37.21
CA PHE A 821 7.52 10.97 37.60
C PHE A 821 9.03 11.27 37.55
N TYR A 822 9.49 11.97 36.53
CA TYR A 822 10.88 12.39 36.35
C TYR A 822 11.37 13.24 37.54
N ASN A 823 10.72 14.37 37.81
CA ASN A 823 11.02 15.24 38.93
C ASN A 823 9.77 16.03 39.36
N PRO A 824 9.03 15.54 40.39
CA PRO A 824 7.77 16.13 40.80
C PRO A 824 7.92 17.56 41.32
N LEU A 825 9.02 17.89 41.98
CA LEU A 825 9.21 19.25 42.57
C LEU A 825 9.44 20.30 41.49
N ILE A 826 10.25 20.01 40.48
CA ILE A 826 10.45 20.90 39.32
C ILE A 826 9.12 21.06 38.56
N THR A 827 8.45 19.96 38.25
CA THR A 827 7.20 19.96 37.47
C THR A 827 6.08 20.70 38.19
N LEU A 828 5.85 20.42 39.48
CA LEU A 828 4.84 21.13 40.28
C LEU A 828 5.12 22.62 40.39
N ARG A 829 6.39 23.03 40.54
CA ARG A 829 6.78 24.45 40.55
C ARG A 829 6.41 25.11 39.23
N ILE A 830 6.73 24.50 38.10
CA ILE A 830 6.41 25.07 36.78
C ILE A 830 4.89 25.17 36.59
N LEU A 831 4.14 24.13 37.00
CA LEU A 831 2.67 24.12 36.90
C LEU A 831 2.04 25.22 37.77
N GLU A 832 2.55 25.46 38.99
CA GLU A 832 2.10 26.54 39.87
C GLU A 832 2.43 27.93 39.32
N GLU A 833 3.67 28.16 38.89
CA GLU A 833 4.13 29.45 38.35
C GLU A 833 3.28 29.83 37.12
N ARG A 834 2.76 28.86 36.36
CA ARG A 834 1.88 29.07 35.20
C ARG A 834 0.40 28.99 35.53
N GLY A 835 0.00 28.65 36.76
CA GLY A 835 -1.40 28.51 37.18
C GLY A 835 -2.13 27.32 36.57
N LEU A 836 -1.39 26.26 36.15
CA LEU A 836 -1.92 25.10 35.43
C LEU A 836 -2.21 23.91 36.34
N THR A 837 -1.78 23.89 37.60
CA THR A 837 -1.84 22.74 38.51
C THR A 837 -3.26 22.18 38.62
N GLN A 838 -4.23 22.99 39.00
CA GLN A 838 -5.62 22.55 39.19
C GLN A 838 -6.25 22.07 37.88
N GLY A 839 -6.01 22.80 36.77
CA GLY A 839 -6.53 22.46 35.46
C GLY A 839 -6.00 21.12 34.99
N PHE A 840 -4.69 20.91 35.09
CA PHE A 840 -4.06 19.63 34.67
C PHE A 840 -4.57 18.43 35.46
N PHE A 841 -4.55 18.48 36.79
CA PHE A 841 -5.05 17.38 37.60
C PHE A 841 -6.54 17.10 37.34
N THR A 842 -7.35 18.10 37.04
CA THR A 842 -8.73 17.87 36.62
C THR A 842 -8.82 17.15 35.29
N ILE A 843 -8.03 17.57 34.30
CA ILE A 843 -7.97 16.89 32.99
C ILE A 843 -7.49 15.45 33.16
N TRP A 844 -6.40 15.22 33.87
CA TRP A 844 -5.83 13.88 34.08
C TRP A 844 -6.82 12.94 34.73
N PHE A 845 -7.41 13.33 35.87
CA PHE A 845 -8.33 12.47 36.61
C PHE A 845 -9.66 12.22 35.88
N ASN A 846 -10.12 13.14 35.04
CA ASN A 846 -11.30 12.94 34.19
C ASN A 846 -11.04 12.01 33.00
N ASN A 847 -9.80 11.70 32.69
CA ASN A 847 -9.43 10.83 31.57
C ASN A 847 -8.68 9.57 32.02
N LEU A 848 -8.67 9.24 33.32
CA LEU A 848 -7.99 8.03 33.83
C LEU A 848 -8.50 6.73 33.22
N ASP A 849 -9.76 6.64 32.83
CA ASP A 849 -10.36 5.51 32.16
C ASP A 849 -9.83 5.26 30.74
N LYS A 850 -9.23 6.27 30.12
CA LYS A 850 -8.63 6.19 28.79
C LYS A 850 -7.20 5.67 28.79
N PHE A 851 -6.58 5.50 29.94
CA PHE A 851 -5.28 4.86 30.10
C PHE A 851 -5.48 3.34 30.11
N THR A 852 -5.47 2.71 28.94
CA THR A 852 -5.88 1.31 28.79
C THR A 852 -4.71 0.33 28.86
N ARG A 853 -3.53 0.72 28.36
CA ARG A 853 -2.33 -0.15 28.31
C ARG A 853 -1.75 -0.42 29.70
N VAL A 854 -1.05 -1.55 29.82
CA VAL A 854 -0.31 -1.91 31.06
C VAL A 854 0.72 -0.85 31.43
N HIS A 855 1.48 -0.36 30.43
CA HIS A 855 2.48 0.69 30.58
C HIS A 855 1.90 1.96 31.19
N ASP A 856 0.83 2.47 30.61
CA ASP A 856 0.14 3.70 31.07
C ASP A 856 -0.31 3.58 32.53
N LYS A 857 -0.91 2.44 32.87
CA LYS A 857 -1.39 2.19 34.23
C LYS A 857 -0.24 2.09 35.23
N LYS A 858 0.87 1.45 34.86
CA LYS A 858 2.10 1.44 35.66
C LYS A 858 2.63 2.87 35.87
N LEU A 859 2.73 3.67 34.79
CA LEU A 859 3.18 5.06 34.86
C LEU A 859 2.30 5.89 35.80
N VAL A 860 0.98 5.81 35.66
CA VAL A 860 0.02 6.49 36.55
C VAL A 860 0.25 6.11 38.01
N ILE A 861 0.35 4.82 38.31
CA ILE A 861 0.54 4.33 39.69
C ILE A 861 1.87 4.83 40.24
N VAL A 862 3.00 4.68 39.55
CA VAL A 862 4.32 5.08 40.06
C VAL A 862 4.42 6.60 40.23
N THR A 863 3.78 7.38 39.33
CA THR A 863 3.75 8.84 39.42
C THR A 863 2.95 9.29 40.64
N LEU A 864 1.74 8.78 40.82
CA LEU A 864 0.90 9.09 41.98
C LEU A 864 1.59 8.61 43.27
N CYS A 865 2.25 7.45 43.25
CA CYS A 865 3.09 6.97 44.40
C CYS A 865 4.23 7.95 44.68
N THR A 866 4.87 8.50 43.66
CA THR A 866 5.96 9.47 43.84
C THR A 866 5.44 10.78 44.44
N LEU A 867 4.25 11.24 44.02
CA LEU A 867 3.62 12.43 44.58
C LEU A 867 3.24 12.24 46.06
N ILE A 868 2.62 11.13 46.45
CA ILE A 868 2.24 10.92 47.87
C ILE A 868 3.46 10.74 48.79
N ALA A 869 4.61 10.39 48.24
CA ALA A 869 5.85 10.32 49.02
C ALA A 869 6.42 11.70 49.42
N ILE A 870 5.98 12.78 48.77
CA ILE A 870 6.44 14.16 49.08
C ILE A 870 5.79 14.65 50.39
N PRO A 871 6.56 15.28 51.29
CA PRO A 871 6.01 15.90 52.48
C PRO A 871 4.96 16.98 52.10
N VAL A 872 3.82 16.98 52.81
CA VAL A 872 2.67 17.92 52.53
C VAL A 872 3.12 19.36 52.57
N GLU A 873 4.12 19.70 53.36
CA GLU A 873 4.67 21.08 53.47
C GLU A 873 5.38 21.55 52.18
N GLN A 874 5.77 20.61 51.31
CA GLN A 874 6.41 20.92 50.02
C GLN A 874 5.43 20.92 48.86
N LEU A 875 4.18 20.53 49.10
CA LEU A 875 3.16 20.46 48.05
C LEU A 875 2.44 21.82 47.89
N PRO A 876 2.09 22.22 46.68
CA PRO A 876 1.26 23.37 46.41
C PRO A 876 -0.09 23.30 47.13
N SER A 877 -0.57 24.46 47.64
CA SER A 877 -1.87 24.49 48.28
C SER A 877 -3.03 24.17 47.38
N THR A 878 -2.91 24.45 46.09
CA THR A 878 -3.85 24.12 45.02
C THR A 878 -4.06 22.62 44.86
N LEU A 879 -3.01 21.82 45.04
CA LEU A 879 -3.08 20.35 44.98
C LEU A 879 -3.64 19.73 46.26
N LEU A 880 -3.41 20.33 47.42
CA LEU A 880 -3.86 19.80 48.70
C LEU A 880 -5.40 19.71 48.83
N ALA A 881 -6.13 20.54 48.11
CA ALA A 881 -7.60 20.51 48.11
C ALA A 881 -8.14 19.17 47.53
N GLY A 882 -7.43 18.60 46.58
CA GLY A 882 -7.77 17.31 45.91
C GLY A 882 -6.99 16.10 46.42
N TRP A 883 -6.27 16.21 47.54
CA TRP A 883 -5.32 15.18 47.99
C TRP A 883 -5.94 13.76 48.23
N PRO A 884 -7.15 13.64 48.79
CA PRO A 884 -7.78 12.32 48.90
C PRO A 884 -8.12 11.66 47.56
N GLN A 885 -8.36 12.45 46.49
CA GLN A 885 -8.61 11.91 45.15
C GLN A 885 -7.37 11.24 44.54
N VAL A 886 -6.17 11.66 44.96
CA VAL A 886 -4.91 11.02 44.54
C VAL A 886 -4.91 9.52 44.91
N LEU A 887 -5.29 9.16 46.14
CA LEU A 887 -5.43 7.78 46.54
C LEU A 887 -6.55 7.03 45.80
N GLU A 888 -7.66 7.73 45.54
CA GLU A 888 -8.77 7.16 44.77
C GLU A 888 -8.31 6.84 43.33
N GLY A 889 -7.52 7.72 42.69
CA GLY A 889 -6.91 7.49 41.40
C GLY A 889 -5.99 6.26 41.39
N ILE A 890 -5.11 6.12 42.40
CA ILE A 890 -4.24 4.94 42.56
C ILE A 890 -5.09 3.66 42.64
N LEU A 891 -6.12 3.65 43.51
CA LEU A 891 -6.95 2.46 43.73
C LEU A 891 -7.79 2.12 42.48
N SER A 892 -8.29 3.14 41.77
CA SER A 892 -9.01 2.95 40.50
C SER A 892 -8.13 2.32 39.44
N THR A 893 -6.90 2.79 39.31
CA THR A 893 -5.94 2.24 38.33
C THR A 893 -5.54 0.81 38.69
N PHE A 894 -5.26 0.50 39.95
CA PHE A 894 -5.02 -0.88 40.39
C PHE A 894 -6.19 -1.81 40.15
N LYS A 895 -7.43 -1.32 40.19
CA LYS A 895 -8.62 -2.15 39.91
C LYS A 895 -8.73 -2.54 38.45
N SER A 896 -8.24 -1.69 37.55
CA SER A 896 -8.29 -1.93 36.08
C SER A 896 -7.00 -2.58 35.54
N LEU A 897 -5.91 -2.58 36.29
CA LEU A 897 -4.63 -3.15 35.87
C LEU A 897 -4.69 -4.67 35.52
N PRO A 898 -5.31 -5.55 36.33
CA PRO A 898 -5.37 -6.97 36.00
C PRO A 898 -6.10 -7.31 34.70
N LYS A 899 -7.04 -6.47 34.30
CA LYS A 899 -7.72 -6.62 33.01
C LYS A 899 -6.79 -6.25 31.87
N ALA A 900 -6.04 -5.17 32.00
CA ALA A 900 -5.06 -4.79 30.97
C ALA A 900 -3.92 -5.82 30.86
N GLU A 901 -3.46 -6.39 32.01
CA GLU A 901 -2.48 -7.48 32.00
C GLU A 901 -3.00 -8.73 31.28
N ALA A 902 -4.28 -9.06 31.40
CA ALA A 902 -4.91 -10.19 30.71
C ALA A 902 -5.10 -9.91 29.21
N ASP A 903 -5.56 -8.71 28.87
CA ASP A 903 -5.71 -8.28 27.47
C ASP A 903 -4.34 -8.28 26.75
N ASP A 904 -3.25 -7.87 27.40
CA ASP A 904 -1.86 -7.88 26.89
C ASP A 904 -1.29 -9.32 26.73
N GLU A 905 -1.66 -10.26 27.63
CA GLU A 905 -1.30 -11.67 27.49
C GLU A 905 -2.08 -12.34 26.35
N ASP A 906 -3.35 -11.98 26.15
CA ASP A 906 -4.16 -12.52 25.06
C ASP A 906 -3.67 -12.01 23.69
N VAL A 907 -3.19 -10.77 23.55
CA VAL A 907 -2.56 -10.24 22.32
C VAL A 907 -1.25 -10.99 22.02
N LYS A 908 -0.39 -11.19 22.99
CA LYS A 908 0.84 -11.99 22.83
C LYS A 908 0.60 -13.45 22.45
N ASP A 909 -0.55 -14.01 22.86
CA ASP A 909 -1.00 -15.36 22.47
C ASP A 909 -1.70 -15.35 21.10
N GLU A 910 -2.28 -14.20 20.67
CA GLU A 910 -2.88 -14.00 19.35
C GLU A 910 -1.82 -13.78 18.28
N ASP A 911 -0.69 -13.16 18.55
CA ASP A 911 0.42 -13.07 17.59
C ASP A 911 0.96 -14.45 17.21
N THR A 912 1.00 -15.38 18.15
CA THR A 912 1.29 -16.81 17.88
C THR A 912 0.13 -17.50 17.14
N LYS A 913 -1.12 -17.10 17.39
CA LYS A 913 -2.32 -17.58 16.68
C LYS A 913 -2.58 -16.82 15.39
N TYR A 914 -2.13 -15.58 15.27
CA TYR A 914 -2.28 -14.77 14.06
C TYR A 914 -1.35 -15.27 12.94
N LEU A 915 -0.16 -15.75 13.27
CA LEU A 915 0.67 -16.54 12.35
C LEU A 915 0.02 -17.86 11.93
N GLU A 916 -0.69 -18.55 12.84
CA GLU A 916 -1.54 -19.70 12.51
C GLU A 916 -2.81 -19.32 11.76
N PHE A 917 -3.38 -18.12 11.99
CA PHE A 917 -4.63 -17.61 11.46
C PHE A 917 -4.46 -16.96 10.06
N ILE A 918 -3.33 -16.28 9.77
CA ILE A 918 -2.99 -15.83 8.39
C ILE A 918 -2.93 -17.02 7.43
N THR A 919 -2.50 -18.20 7.91
CA THR A 919 -2.55 -19.42 7.12
C THR A 919 -3.98 -20.00 6.97
N GLU A 920 -4.92 -19.69 7.86
CA GLU A 920 -6.33 -20.10 7.77
C GLU A 920 -7.27 -19.04 7.13
N GLU A 921 -7.00 -17.73 7.23
CA GLU A 921 -7.89 -16.66 6.74
C GLU A 921 -7.67 -16.20 5.31
N ALA A 922 -6.52 -16.42 4.70
CA ALA A 922 -6.39 -16.31 3.24
C ALA A 922 -7.44 -17.19 2.51
N ALA A 923 -8.05 -18.12 3.23
CA ALA A 923 -9.14 -18.98 2.73
C ALA A 923 -10.57 -18.48 3.04
N ASN A 924 -10.81 -17.45 3.87
CA ASN A 924 -12.16 -17.17 4.40
C ASN A 924 -12.69 -15.74 4.29
N HIS A 925 -11.98 -14.78 3.69
CA HIS A 925 -12.50 -13.41 3.56
C HIS A 925 -13.67 -13.28 2.58
N VAL A 926 -14.88 -13.52 3.07
CA VAL A 926 -16.10 -12.80 2.67
C VAL A 926 -17.10 -12.89 3.82
N ASN A 927 -17.05 -11.97 4.72
CA ASN A 927 -18.18 -11.42 5.50
C ASN A 927 -17.58 -10.52 6.60
N GLU A 928 -17.24 -9.31 6.24
CA GLU A 928 -16.99 -8.27 7.23
C GLU A 928 -18.26 -7.47 7.42
N GLU A 929 -18.86 -7.59 8.58
CA GLU A 929 -19.68 -6.55 9.15
C GLU A 929 -18.69 -5.48 9.62
N ASP A 930 -18.81 -4.27 9.03
CA ASP A 930 -18.18 -3.06 9.56
C ASP A 930 -18.75 -2.80 10.97
N ASP A 931 -18.14 -3.38 11.98
CA ASP A 931 -18.01 -2.70 13.24
C ASP A 931 -16.88 -1.68 13.07
N GLU A 932 -17.18 -0.40 13.24
CA GLU A 932 -16.18 0.61 13.55
C GLU A 932 -15.51 0.19 14.87
N ILE A 933 -14.60 -0.74 14.80
CA ILE A 933 -13.63 -0.99 15.85
C ILE A 933 -12.74 0.25 15.85
N ASP A 934 -12.69 0.93 16.99
CA ASP A 934 -11.72 1.97 17.29
C ASP A 934 -10.31 1.42 16.95
N GLN A 935 -9.86 1.58 15.71
CA GLN A 935 -8.51 1.25 15.22
C GLN A 935 -7.41 2.09 15.90
N ASP A 936 -7.80 2.97 16.84
CA ASP A 936 -6.88 3.92 17.48
C ASP A 936 -6.12 3.34 18.69
N MET A 937 -6.21 2.04 19.02
CA MET A 937 -5.68 1.53 20.29
C MET A 937 -4.86 0.24 20.22
N GLU A 938 -4.63 -0.33 19.06
CA GLU A 938 -3.69 -1.46 18.86
C GLU A 938 -2.27 -0.95 18.52
N GLU A 939 -1.76 0.00 19.27
CA GLU A 939 -0.35 0.31 19.21
C GLU A 939 0.39 -0.56 20.23
N GLU A 940 1.13 -1.52 19.73
CA GLU A 940 2.10 -2.32 20.49
C GLU A 940 2.96 -1.45 21.39
N ALA A 941 3.27 -1.98 22.58
CA ALA A 941 4.32 -1.43 23.43
C ALA A 941 5.67 -1.67 22.74
N LEU A 942 6.08 -0.75 21.88
CA LEU A 942 7.28 -0.85 21.04
C LEU A 942 8.59 -0.89 21.83
N PHE A 943 8.59 -0.59 23.15
CA PHE A 943 9.81 -0.27 23.84
C PHE A 943 9.96 -1.02 25.17
N GLU A 944 11.15 -1.56 25.43
CA GLU A 944 11.58 -1.90 26.77
C GLU A 944 11.68 -0.60 27.60
N SER A 945 10.85 -0.47 28.63
CA SER A 945 10.76 0.73 29.45
C SER A 945 11.38 0.50 30.82
N PRO A 946 12.02 1.52 31.42
CA PRO A 946 12.43 1.44 32.84
C PRO A 946 11.27 1.15 33.82
N LEU A 947 10.02 1.27 33.38
CA LEU A 947 8.83 0.91 34.15
C LEU A 947 8.61 -0.60 34.23
N ASP A 948 9.19 -1.39 33.34
CA ASP A 948 9.02 -2.84 33.30
C ASP A 948 9.72 -3.49 34.51
N ASP A 949 10.83 -2.91 34.94
CA ASP A 949 11.55 -3.33 36.13
C ASP A 949 10.86 -2.94 37.46
N ILE A 950 9.81 -2.09 37.39
CA ILE A 950 9.13 -1.58 38.58
C ILE A 950 7.92 -2.44 38.93
N ASN A 951 7.97 -3.14 40.04
CA ASN A 951 6.79 -3.78 40.60
C ASN A 951 5.92 -2.76 41.33
N VAL A 952 4.81 -2.39 40.72
CA VAL A 952 3.92 -1.33 41.21
C VAL A 952 3.24 -1.69 42.54
N TYR A 953 2.95 -3.00 42.80
CA TYR A 953 2.33 -3.46 44.04
C TYR A 953 3.29 -3.31 45.21
N ILE A 954 4.53 -3.75 45.04
CA ILE A 954 5.60 -3.63 46.04
C ILE A 954 5.91 -2.16 46.31
N ARG A 955 6.00 -1.32 45.23
CA ARG A 955 6.29 0.11 45.34
C ARG A 955 5.23 0.86 46.11
N PHE A 956 3.96 0.60 45.84
CA PHE A 956 2.85 1.20 46.56
C PHE A 956 2.84 0.79 48.03
N GLN A 957 3.01 -0.50 48.33
CA GLN A 957 3.05 -0.97 49.71
C GLN A 957 4.17 -0.29 50.54
N GLU A 958 5.38 -0.19 50.01
CA GLU A 958 6.53 0.46 50.69
C GLU A 958 6.26 1.93 51.01
N ILE A 959 5.76 2.68 50.03
CA ILE A 959 5.47 4.12 50.15
C ILE A 959 4.32 4.33 51.16
N PHE A 960 3.24 3.54 51.06
CA PHE A 960 2.07 3.69 51.93
C PHE A 960 2.35 3.35 53.36
N ILE A 961 3.13 2.29 53.64
CA ILE A 961 3.62 1.93 54.98
C ILE A 961 4.60 2.99 55.48
N GLY A 962 5.50 3.49 54.61
CA GLY A 962 6.42 4.58 54.98
C GLY A 962 5.69 5.85 55.42
N LEU A 963 4.65 6.24 54.72
CA LEU A 963 3.79 7.38 55.13
C LEU A 963 3.13 7.15 56.47
N GLN A 964 2.60 5.93 56.68
CA GLN A 964 1.93 5.60 57.95
C GLN A 964 2.92 5.63 59.12
N GLN A 965 4.18 5.26 58.93
CA GLN A 965 5.22 5.17 60.00
C GLN A 965 5.92 6.52 60.24
N HIS A 966 6.18 7.29 59.17
CA HIS A 966 7.08 8.45 59.24
C HIS A 966 6.44 9.81 58.94
N ASN A 967 5.23 9.86 58.28
CA ASN A 967 4.54 11.09 57.96
C ASN A 967 3.04 10.99 58.23
N HIS A 968 2.67 10.98 59.51
CA HIS A 968 1.28 10.88 59.93
C HIS A 968 0.35 11.98 59.37
N THR A 969 0.89 13.18 59.13
CA THR A 969 0.12 14.32 58.62
C THR A 969 -0.33 14.03 57.17
N SER A 970 0.62 13.64 56.29
CA SER A 970 0.33 13.25 54.91
C SER A 970 -0.59 12.04 54.87
N TYR A 971 -0.35 11.00 55.68
CA TYR A 971 -1.16 9.79 55.78
C TYR A 971 -2.62 10.13 56.16
N ASN A 972 -2.84 10.92 57.22
CA ASN A 972 -4.19 11.25 57.69
C ASN A 972 -4.95 12.10 56.66
N LEU A 973 -4.29 12.99 55.95
CA LEU A 973 -4.89 13.79 54.89
C LEU A 973 -5.28 12.91 53.69
N LEU A 974 -4.41 12.01 53.27
CA LEU A 974 -4.60 11.10 52.13
C LEU A 974 -5.74 10.08 52.39
N THR A 975 -5.83 9.58 53.63
CA THR A 975 -6.80 8.54 54.00
C THR A 975 -8.09 9.07 54.57
N LYS A 976 -8.28 10.41 54.61
CA LYS A 976 -9.41 11.09 55.26
C LYS A 976 -10.79 10.57 54.79
N ASN A 977 -10.91 10.19 53.53
CA ASN A 977 -12.18 9.76 52.90
C ASN A 977 -12.25 8.26 52.65
N LEU A 978 -11.33 7.46 53.17
CA LEU A 978 -11.28 5.99 52.95
C LEU A 978 -12.53 5.33 53.57
N ASN A 979 -13.22 4.54 52.71
CA ASN A 979 -14.30 3.66 53.14
C ASN A 979 -13.79 2.22 53.40
N GLU A 980 -14.66 1.37 54.00
CA GLU A 980 -14.29 -0.03 54.35
C GLU A 980 -13.91 -0.86 53.11
N GLN A 981 -14.56 -0.65 51.96
CA GLN A 981 -14.25 -1.36 50.71
C GLN A 981 -12.85 -1.01 50.21
N GLN A 982 -12.51 0.27 50.18
CA GLN A 982 -11.19 0.76 49.75
C GLN A 982 -10.09 0.27 50.73
N SER A 983 -10.34 0.26 52.02
CA SER A 983 -9.40 -0.28 53.01
C SER A 983 -9.15 -1.79 52.83
N SER A 984 -10.22 -2.57 52.53
CA SER A 984 -10.10 -3.99 52.20
C SER A 984 -9.33 -4.19 50.89
N PHE A 985 -9.55 -3.34 49.90
CA PHE A 985 -8.83 -3.40 48.61
C PHE A 985 -7.34 -3.07 48.77
N ILE A 986 -6.96 -2.08 49.61
CA ILE A 986 -5.56 -1.82 49.94
C ILE A 986 -4.90 -3.06 50.57
N THR A 987 -5.65 -3.77 51.45
CA THR A 987 -5.14 -5.01 52.04
C THR A 987 -4.91 -6.09 51.00
N SER A 988 -5.75 -6.22 49.98
CA SER A 988 -5.57 -7.15 48.87
C SER A 988 -4.36 -6.81 48.00
N ILE A 989 -4.11 -5.52 47.71
CA ILE A 989 -2.90 -5.05 47.02
C ILE A 989 -1.65 -5.43 47.79
N PHE A 990 -1.66 -5.27 49.16
CA PHE A 990 -0.55 -5.64 50.00
C PHE A 990 -0.30 -7.17 50.00
N SER A 991 -1.36 -7.96 50.01
CA SER A 991 -1.23 -9.43 49.89
C SER A 991 -0.57 -9.82 48.55
N LYS A 992 -0.96 -9.20 47.45
CA LYS A 992 -0.37 -9.43 46.11
C LYS A 992 1.11 -9.00 46.10
N ALA A 993 1.45 -7.86 46.72
CA ALA A 993 2.83 -7.42 46.85
C ALA A 993 3.70 -8.43 47.64
N ASP A 994 3.16 -8.99 48.72
CA ASP A 994 3.88 -10.00 49.55
C ASP A 994 4.07 -11.33 48.80
N GLU A 995 3.11 -11.72 47.96
CA GLU A 995 3.20 -12.89 47.07
C GLU A 995 4.31 -12.71 46.06
N GLN A 996 4.28 -11.61 45.33
CA GLN A 996 5.29 -11.29 44.28
C GLN A 996 6.69 -11.15 44.89
N ARG A 997 6.83 -10.59 46.09
CA ARG A 997 8.11 -10.54 46.79
C ARG A 997 8.67 -11.93 47.09
N LYS A 998 7.81 -12.88 47.45
CA LYS A 998 8.19 -14.29 47.66
C LYS A 998 8.59 -15.00 46.40
N GLU A 999 7.91 -14.70 45.28
CA GLU A 999 8.25 -15.23 43.95
C GLU A 999 9.61 -14.71 43.47
N HIS A 1000 9.86 -13.40 43.58
CA HIS A 1000 11.17 -12.81 43.27
C HIS A 1000 12.31 -13.42 44.11
N GLN A 1001 12.05 -13.71 45.41
CA GLN A 1001 13.04 -14.38 46.28
C GLN A 1001 13.28 -15.85 45.89
N LYS A 1002 12.26 -16.56 45.38
CA LYS A 1002 12.41 -17.94 44.89
C LYS A 1002 13.24 -17.98 43.60
N ILE A 1003 12.97 -17.04 42.67
CA ILE A 1003 13.70 -16.93 41.39
C ILE A 1003 15.18 -16.55 41.67
N ALA A 1004 15.42 -15.61 42.58
CA ALA A 1004 16.77 -15.21 42.97
C ALA A 1004 17.56 -16.36 43.66
N ASN A 1005 16.89 -17.17 44.48
CA ASN A 1005 17.51 -18.30 45.15
C ASN A 1005 17.60 -19.58 44.28
N GLY A 1006 16.86 -19.66 43.19
CA GLY A 1006 16.90 -20.78 42.23
C GLY A 1006 17.93 -20.60 41.11
N LYS A 1007 18.64 -19.47 41.06
CA LYS A 1007 19.77 -19.20 40.15
C LYS A 1007 21.15 -19.55 40.76
N GLU A 1008 21.20 -20.16 41.99
CA GLU A 1008 22.34 -20.90 42.48
C GLU A 1008 22.11 -22.43 42.26
#